data_cec48865c433333add9d05b8cb2858e9
#
_entry.id   cec48865c433333add9d05b8cb2858e9
#
_cell.length_a   1.000
_cell.length_b   1.000
_cell.length_c   1.000
_cell.angle_alpha   90.00
_cell.angle_beta   90.00
_cell.angle_gamma   90.00
#
_symmetry.space_group_name_H-M   'P 1'
#
loop_
_entity.id
_entity.type
_entity.pdbx_description
1 polymer ?
#
loop_
_entity_poly.entity_id
_entity_poly.type
_entity_poly.pdbx_seq_one_letter_code
_entity_poly.pdbx_strand_id
1 'polypeptide(L)'
;MEAAHLLPAADVLRHFSVTAEGGLSPAQVTGARERYGPNELPSEEGKSLWELVLEQFEDLLVRILLLAALVSFVLAWFEEGEETTTAFVEPLVIMLILVANAIVGVWQERNAESAIEALKEYEPEMGKVIRSDRKGVQRIRARDIVPGDIVEVAVGDKVPADLRLIEIKSTTLRVDQSILTGESVSVTKHTEAIPDPRAVNQDKKNMLFSGTNITSGKAVGVAVATGLHTELGKIRSQMAAVEPERTPLQRKLDEFGRQLSHAISVICVAVWVINIGHFADPAHGGSWLRGAVYYFKIAVALAVAAIPEGLPAVITTCLALGTRRMARKNAIVRSLPSVETLGCTSVICSDKTGTLTTNQMSVCRMFVVAEADAGSCLLHEFTISGTTYTPEGEVRQGDQPVRCGQFDGLVELATICALCNDSALDYNEAKGVYEKVGEATETALTCLVEKMNVFDTDLQALSRVERAGACNTVIKQLMRKEFTLEFSRDRKSMSVYCTPTRPHPTGQGSKMFVKGAPESVIERCSSVRVGSRTAPLTPTSREQILAKIRDWGSGSDTLRCLALATRDAPPRKEDMELDDCSKFVQYETDLTFVGCVGMLDPPRPEVAACITRCYQAGIRVVMITGDNKGTAVAICRRLGIFGDTEDVAGKAYTGREFDDLSPEQQRQACRTARCFARVEPAHKSRIVENLQSFNEITAMTGDGVNDAPALKKAEIGIAMGSGTAVAKSAAEMVLSDDNFASIVAAVEEGRAIYSNMKQFIRYLISSNVGEVVCIFLTAILGLPEALIPVQLLWVNLVTDGLPATALGFNPPDLDIMEKLPRSPREALISGWLFFRYLAIGVYVGLATVAAATWWFVYDAEGPHINFYQLRNFLKCSEDNPLFAGIDCEVFESRFPTTMALSVLVTIEMCNALNSVSENQSLLRMPPWMNPWLLVAVAMSMALHFLILLVPPLPLIFQVTPLSGRQWVVVLQISLPVILLDEALKYLSRNHMHA
;
A
#
# COMPACT_ATOMS: atom_id res chain seq x y z
N MET A 1 -20.16 26.45 -11.30
CA MET A 1 -21.45 26.46 -10.58
C MET A 1 -21.50 25.15 -9.73
N GLU A 2 -21.37 25.28 -8.45
CA GLU A 2 -21.24 24.12 -7.56
C GLU A 2 -22.55 23.41 -7.23
N ALA A 3 -23.66 24.14 -7.27
CA ALA A 3 -24.98 23.65 -6.90
C ALA A 3 -25.86 23.28 -8.12
N ALA A 4 -25.24 22.97 -9.25
CA ALA A 4 -25.98 22.66 -10.50
C ALA A 4 -26.93 21.46 -10.36
N HIS A 5 -26.63 20.51 -9.51
CA HIS A 5 -27.49 19.34 -9.26
C HIS A 5 -28.78 19.65 -8.50
N LEU A 6 -28.81 20.75 -7.74
CA LEU A 6 -29.96 21.17 -6.96
C LEU A 6 -31.01 21.90 -7.83
N LEU A 7 -30.59 22.49 -8.93
CA LEU A 7 -31.41 23.33 -9.76
C LEU A 7 -32.07 22.54 -10.89
N PRO A 8 -33.29 22.89 -11.30
CA PRO A 8 -33.85 22.41 -12.55
C PRO A 8 -32.96 22.79 -13.75
N ALA A 9 -32.96 21.98 -14.80
CA ALA A 9 -32.14 22.21 -15.99
C ALA A 9 -32.39 23.61 -16.61
N ALA A 10 -33.60 24.09 -16.60
CA ALA A 10 -33.94 25.43 -17.10
C ALA A 10 -33.25 26.56 -16.34
N ASP A 11 -33.09 26.42 -15.02
CA ASP A 11 -32.43 27.42 -14.18
C ASP A 11 -30.91 27.42 -14.40
N VAL A 12 -30.32 26.28 -14.64
CA VAL A 12 -28.90 26.18 -14.97
C VAL A 12 -28.61 26.84 -16.32
N LEU A 13 -29.47 26.60 -17.31
CA LEU A 13 -29.36 27.25 -18.62
C LEU A 13 -29.51 28.78 -18.53
N ARG A 14 -30.43 29.29 -17.69
CA ARG A 14 -30.58 30.75 -17.44
C ARG A 14 -29.35 31.34 -16.76
N HIS A 15 -28.73 30.63 -15.85
CA HIS A 15 -27.48 31.09 -15.18
C HIS A 15 -26.39 31.38 -16.20
N PHE A 16 -26.24 30.53 -17.22
CA PHE A 16 -25.24 30.72 -18.28
C PHE A 16 -25.75 31.53 -19.45
N SER A 17 -26.99 32.00 -19.42
CA SER A 17 -27.62 32.75 -20.49
C SER A 17 -27.57 32.06 -21.85
N VAL A 18 -27.84 30.74 -21.87
CA VAL A 18 -27.72 29.87 -23.04
C VAL A 18 -29.00 29.09 -23.24
N THR A 19 -29.33 28.78 -24.51
CA THR A 19 -30.44 27.89 -24.87
C THR A 19 -29.89 26.53 -25.30
N ALA A 20 -30.62 25.45 -25.02
CA ALA A 20 -30.19 24.10 -25.36
C ALA A 20 -30.03 23.87 -26.87
N GLU A 21 -30.77 24.61 -27.69
CA GLU A 21 -30.75 24.48 -29.16
C GLU A 21 -29.71 25.40 -29.82
N GLY A 22 -29.49 26.58 -29.26
CA GLY A 22 -28.64 27.61 -29.86
C GLY A 22 -27.18 27.60 -29.38
N GLY A 23 -26.97 27.19 -28.17
CA GLY A 23 -25.64 27.22 -27.55
C GLY A 23 -25.09 28.64 -27.30
N LEU A 24 -23.81 28.75 -26.97
CA LEU A 24 -23.13 30.01 -26.71
C LEU A 24 -22.83 30.80 -28.01
N SER A 25 -22.99 32.13 -27.96
CA SER A 25 -22.49 33.00 -29.02
C SER A 25 -20.96 33.15 -28.99
N PRO A 26 -20.31 33.54 -30.10
CA PRO A 26 -18.85 33.74 -30.11
C PRO A 26 -18.36 34.73 -29.08
N ALA A 27 -19.12 35.80 -28.78
CA ALA A 27 -18.79 36.77 -27.75
C ALA A 27 -18.86 36.16 -26.34
N GLN A 28 -19.86 35.35 -26.07
CA GLN A 28 -20.00 34.63 -24.80
C GLN A 28 -18.86 33.61 -24.61
N VAL A 29 -18.44 32.91 -25.66
CA VAL A 29 -17.32 31.98 -25.64
C VAL A 29 -16.02 32.71 -25.29
N THR A 30 -15.75 33.84 -25.93
CA THR A 30 -14.56 34.66 -25.66
C THR A 30 -14.54 35.17 -24.23
N GLY A 31 -15.65 35.69 -23.74
CA GLY A 31 -15.79 36.16 -22.36
C GLY A 31 -15.64 35.05 -21.33
N ALA A 32 -16.18 33.89 -21.57
CA ALA A 32 -16.07 32.73 -20.70
C ALA A 32 -14.62 32.18 -20.70
N ARG A 33 -13.96 32.18 -21.84
CA ARG A 33 -12.55 31.76 -21.95
C ARG A 33 -11.61 32.67 -21.15
N GLU A 34 -11.85 33.97 -21.20
CA GLU A 34 -11.09 34.94 -20.40
C GLU A 34 -11.33 34.76 -18.90
N ARG A 35 -12.58 34.46 -18.52
CA ARG A 35 -12.98 34.35 -17.10
C ARG A 35 -12.56 33.04 -16.47
N TYR A 36 -12.69 31.92 -17.18
CA TYR A 36 -12.50 30.57 -16.62
C TYR A 36 -11.22 29.86 -17.09
N GLY A 37 -10.59 30.33 -18.15
CA GLY A 37 -9.41 29.71 -18.71
C GLY A 37 -9.69 28.44 -19.53
N PRO A 38 -8.65 27.75 -19.99
CA PRO A 38 -8.77 26.54 -20.79
C PRO A 38 -9.23 25.35 -19.95
N ASN A 39 -9.94 24.42 -20.59
CA ASN A 39 -10.39 23.18 -19.97
C ASN A 39 -9.31 22.11 -20.07
N GLU A 40 -8.24 22.32 -19.36
CA GLU A 40 -7.14 21.37 -19.25
C GLU A 40 -6.50 21.40 -17.85
N LEU A 41 -5.95 20.29 -17.42
CA LEU A 41 -5.17 20.23 -16.18
C LEU A 41 -3.76 20.78 -16.48
N PRO A 42 -3.24 21.70 -15.64
CA PRO A 42 -1.89 22.20 -15.83
C PRO A 42 -0.84 21.10 -15.68
N SER A 43 0.23 21.17 -16.50
CA SER A 43 1.37 20.27 -16.40
C SER A 43 2.20 20.60 -15.18
N GLU A 44 2.66 19.59 -14.44
CA GLU A 44 3.75 19.77 -13.50
C GLU A 44 5.08 19.89 -14.26
N GLU A 45 5.86 20.90 -13.90
CA GLU A 45 7.27 20.92 -14.24
C GLU A 45 7.99 19.93 -13.32
N GLY A 46 8.50 18.84 -13.86
CA GLY A 46 9.32 17.89 -13.12
C GLY A 46 10.58 18.57 -12.60
N LYS A 47 11.09 18.16 -11.43
CA LYS A 47 12.36 18.64 -10.91
C LYS A 47 13.48 18.38 -11.92
N SER A 48 14.36 19.36 -12.12
CA SER A 48 15.53 19.20 -12.98
C SER A 48 16.48 18.15 -12.38
N LEU A 49 17.27 17.50 -13.24
CA LEU A 49 18.28 16.53 -12.80
C LEU A 49 19.23 17.13 -11.76
N TRP A 50 19.58 18.40 -11.92
CA TRP A 50 20.45 19.12 -11.00
C TRP A 50 19.81 19.30 -9.61
N GLU A 51 18.53 19.63 -9.54
CA GLU A 51 17.82 19.74 -8.26
C GLU A 51 17.75 18.39 -7.54
N LEU A 52 17.52 17.31 -8.25
CA LEU A 52 17.54 15.96 -7.69
C LEU A 52 18.91 15.59 -7.11
N VAL A 53 19.97 15.94 -7.79
CA VAL A 53 21.36 15.72 -7.31
C VAL A 53 21.63 16.53 -6.05
N LEU A 54 21.20 17.79 -6.01
CA LEU A 54 21.39 18.63 -4.82
C LEU A 54 20.63 18.13 -3.61
N GLU A 55 19.43 17.59 -3.78
CA GLU A 55 18.64 17.01 -2.70
C GLU A 55 19.35 15.83 -2.01
N GLN A 56 20.17 15.08 -2.74
CA GLN A 56 20.93 13.96 -2.17
C GLN A 56 21.99 14.41 -1.15
N PHE A 57 22.42 15.67 -1.19
CA PHE A 57 23.41 16.24 -0.28
C PHE A 57 22.81 17.02 0.89
N GLU A 58 21.51 16.96 1.11
CA GLU A 58 20.84 17.63 2.23
C GLU A 58 20.99 16.87 3.56
N ASP A 59 21.28 15.58 3.52
CA ASP A 59 21.52 14.77 4.72
C ASP A 59 22.75 15.29 5.47
N LEU A 60 22.62 15.46 6.77
CA LEU A 60 23.67 15.98 7.63
C LEU A 60 24.91 15.06 7.66
N LEU A 61 24.71 13.73 7.67
CA LEU A 61 25.81 12.76 7.60
C LEU A 61 26.57 12.87 6.29
N VAL A 62 25.87 13.04 5.17
CA VAL A 62 26.48 13.26 3.85
C VAL A 62 27.29 14.55 3.83
N ARG A 63 26.80 15.62 4.44
CA ARG A 63 27.55 16.89 4.56
C ARG A 63 28.81 16.75 5.39
N ILE A 64 28.77 15.97 6.47
CA ILE A 64 29.95 15.70 7.31
C ILE A 64 30.98 14.89 6.52
N LEU A 65 30.56 13.86 5.78
CA LEU A 65 31.43 13.09 4.91
C LEU A 65 32.07 13.95 3.82
N LEU A 66 31.32 14.87 3.23
CA LEU A 66 31.82 15.79 2.23
C LEU A 66 32.88 16.73 2.84
N LEU A 67 32.62 17.25 4.03
CA LEU A 67 33.59 18.07 4.76
C LEU A 67 34.85 17.27 5.08
N ALA A 68 34.71 16.03 5.56
CA ALA A 68 35.83 15.14 5.84
C ALA A 68 36.65 14.86 4.58
N ALA A 69 36.00 14.63 3.44
CA ALA A 69 36.67 14.42 2.16
C ALA A 69 37.46 15.66 1.72
N LEU A 70 36.85 16.85 1.85
CA LEU A 70 37.51 18.11 1.51
C LEU A 70 38.72 18.37 2.39
N VAL A 71 38.60 18.17 3.68
CA VAL A 71 39.69 18.34 4.65
C VAL A 71 40.82 17.35 4.36
N SER A 72 40.47 16.07 4.12
CA SER A 72 41.49 15.05 3.78
C SER A 72 42.18 15.37 2.48
N PHE A 73 41.48 15.89 1.48
CA PHE A 73 42.06 16.32 0.21
C PHE A 73 43.06 17.49 0.40
N VAL A 74 42.69 18.52 1.17
CA VAL A 74 43.55 19.67 1.43
C VAL A 74 44.80 19.24 2.20
N LEU A 75 44.64 18.35 3.19
CA LEU A 75 45.79 17.84 3.97
C LEU A 75 46.71 16.98 3.10
N ALA A 76 46.18 16.17 2.21
CA ALA A 76 46.95 15.36 1.27
C ALA A 76 47.76 16.21 0.29
N TRP A 77 47.20 17.37 -0.11
CA TRP A 77 47.90 18.31 -0.98
C TRP A 77 49.18 18.91 -0.33
N PHE A 78 49.14 19.09 0.98
CA PHE A 78 50.27 19.65 1.74
C PHE A 78 51.27 18.58 2.21
N GLU A 79 51.01 17.30 2.00
CA GLU A 79 52.00 16.25 2.32
C GLU A 79 53.12 16.18 1.27
N GLU A 80 54.35 16.17 1.74
CA GLU A 80 55.54 16.02 0.93
C GLU A 80 56.16 14.62 1.14
N GLY A 81 56.55 13.93 0.07
CA GLY A 81 57.25 12.67 0.10
C GLY A 81 56.64 11.56 -0.72
N GLU A 82 57.12 10.30 -0.57
CA GLU A 82 56.65 9.13 -1.34
C GLU A 82 55.23 8.69 -1.03
N GLU A 83 54.66 9.17 0.10
CA GLU A 83 53.29 8.88 0.53
C GLU A 83 52.20 9.74 -0.13
N THR A 84 52.58 10.66 -1.00
CA THR A 84 51.61 11.59 -1.64
C THR A 84 50.52 10.87 -2.43
N THR A 85 50.82 9.75 -3.08
CA THR A 85 49.84 8.96 -3.83
C THR A 85 48.87 8.21 -2.92
N THR A 86 49.29 7.74 -1.76
CA THR A 86 48.44 7.03 -0.81
C THR A 86 47.58 7.96 0.02
N ALA A 87 48.05 9.19 0.25
CA ALA A 87 47.28 10.24 0.95
C ALA A 87 46.02 10.67 0.19
N PHE A 88 45.98 10.58 -1.14
CA PHE A 88 44.82 10.89 -1.95
C PHE A 88 43.78 9.75 -2.02
N VAL A 89 44.09 8.53 -1.55
CA VAL A 89 43.15 7.39 -1.60
C VAL A 89 41.93 7.64 -0.73
N GLU A 90 42.12 8.17 0.48
CA GLU A 90 41.00 8.43 1.41
C GLU A 90 39.97 9.41 0.88
N PRO A 91 40.35 10.64 0.45
CA PRO A 91 39.34 11.55 -0.13
C PRO A 91 38.72 11.00 -1.39
N LEU A 92 39.46 10.25 -2.19
CA LEU A 92 38.92 9.60 -3.38
C LEU A 92 37.85 8.55 -3.03
N VAL A 93 38.08 7.70 -2.02
CA VAL A 93 37.14 6.68 -1.58
C VAL A 93 35.85 7.33 -1.02
N ILE A 94 35.99 8.36 -0.19
CA ILE A 94 34.84 9.09 0.36
C ILE A 94 34.00 9.73 -0.76
N MET A 95 34.65 10.38 -1.73
CA MET A 95 33.95 10.97 -2.88
C MET A 95 33.26 9.91 -3.73
N LEU A 96 33.88 8.76 -3.95
CA LEU A 96 33.29 7.65 -4.69
C LEU A 96 32.01 7.15 -4.03
N ILE A 97 32.02 7.01 -2.68
CA ILE A 97 30.85 6.59 -1.90
C ILE A 97 29.71 7.63 -2.04
N LEU A 98 30.02 8.92 -1.90
CA LEU A 98 29.05 10.00 -2.04
C LEU A 98 28.44 10.03 -3.44
N VAL A 99 29.23 9.88 -4.47
CA VAL A 99 28.77 9.85 -5.87
C VAL A 99 27.87 8.63 -6.11
N ALA A 100 28.25 7.46 -5.63
CA ALA A 100 27.43 6.25 -5.75
C ALA A 100 26.09 6.40 -5.07
N ASN A 101 26.04 6.95 -3.84
CA ASN A 101 24.79 7.23 -3.14
C ASN A 101 23.91 8.24 -3.89
N ALA A 102 24.51 9.31 -4.43
CA ALA A 102 23.77 10.30 -5.20
C ALA A 102 23.17 9.70 -6.47
N ILE A 103 23.91 8.87 -7.19
CA ILE A 103 23.43 8.19 -8.40
C ILE A 103 22.23 7.29 -8.09
N VAL A 104 22.33 6.47 -7.04
CA VAL A 104 21.24 5.57 -6.63
C VAL A 104 20.00 6.36 -6.22
N GLY A 105 20.16 7.41 -5.43
CA GLY A 105 19.05 8.26 -4.99
C GLY A 105 18.34 8.96 -6.16
N VAL A 106 19.08 9.53 -7.10
CA VAL A 106 18.53 10.18 -8.30
C VAL A 106 17.80 9.17 -9.18
N TRP A 107 18.39 7.99 -9.36
CA TRP A 107 17.75 6.92 -10.15
C TRP A 107 16.40 6.49 -9.56
N GLN A 108 16.33 6.32 -8.23
CA GLN A 108 15.09 5.97 -7.55
C GLN A 108 14.00 7.04 -7.71
N GLU A 109 14.35 8.33 -7.53
CA GLU A 109 13.40 9.42 -7.66
C GLU A 109 12.93 9.63 -9.10
N ARG A 110 13.81 9.47 -10.07
CA ARG A 110 13.49 9.68 -11.49
C ARG A 110 12.55 8.61 -12.05
N ASN A 111 12.62 7.38 -11.54
CA ASN A 111 11.77 6.27 -11.98
C ASN A 111 10.39 6.28 -11.32
N ALA A 112 10.13 7.13 -10.33
CA ALA A 112 8.82 7.29 -9.73
C ALA A 112 7.89 8.03 -10.71
N GLU A 113 6.84 7.35 -11.18
CA GLU A 113 5.81 7.98 -12.01
C GLU A 113 5.00 8.96 -11.15
N SER A 114 4.83 10.21 -11.62
CA SER A 114 4.01 11.18 -10.92
C SER A 114 2.54 10.81 -11.01
N ALA A 115 1.85 10.72 -9.87
CA ALA A 115 0.41 10.49 -9.81
C ALA A 115 -0.38 11.65 -10.46
N ILE A 116 0.15 12.86 -10.39
CA ILE A 116 -0.47 14.04 -11.03
C ILE A 116 -0.41 13.94 -12.55
N GLU A 117 0.70 13.48 -13.11
CA GLU A 117 0.82 13.24 -14.55
C GLU A 117 -0.10 12.13 -15.04
N ALA A 118 -0.31 11.10 -14.23
CA ALA A 118 -1.24 10.01 -14.56
C ALA A 118 -2.70 10.49 -14.69
N LEU A 119 -3.09 11.58 -14.03
CA LEU A 119 -4.41 12.18 -14.21
C LEU A 119 -4.70 12.65 -15.63
N LYS A 120 -3.67 13.05 -16.37
CA LYS A 120 -3.82 13.52 -17.76
C LYS A 120 -4.29 12.42 -18.71
N GLU A 121 -4.06 11.17 -18.38
CA GLU A 121 -4.52 10.01 -19.16
C GLU A 121 -6.05 9.97 -19.27
N TYR A 122 -6.76 10.55 -18.31
CA TYR A 122 -8.22 10.62 -18.29
C TYR A 122 -8.79 11.88 -18.96
N GLU A 123 -7.95 12.82 -19.43
CA GLU A 123 -8.39 13.98 -20.17
C GLU A 123 -8.82 13.57 -21.58
N PRO A 124 -10.05 13.85 -22.01
CA PRO A 124 -10.46 13.65 -23.39
C PRO A 124 -9.82 14.66 -24.32
N GLU A 125 -9.51 14.27 -25.56
CA GLU A 125 -8.90 15.16 -26.55
C GLU A 125 -9.92 16.01 -27.27
N MET A 126 -11.13 15.48 -27.53
CA MET A 126 -12.18 16.10 -28.33
C MET A 126 -13.52 16.06 -27.61
N GLY A 127 -14.33 17.06 -27.86
CA GLY A 127 -15.71 17.16 -27.39
C GLY A 127 -16.64 17.65 -28.47
N LYS A 128 -17.91 17.30 -28.38
CA LYS A 128 -18.96 17.73 -29.32
C LYS A 128 -19.79 18.80 -28.63
N VAL A 129 -19.85 20.00 -29.22
CA VAL A 129 -20.59 21.14 -28.66
C VAL A 129 -21.58 21.71 -29.68
N ILE A 130 -22.61 22.35 -29.16
CA ILE A 130 -23.59 23.13 -29.95
C ILE A 130 -23.35 24.61 -29.63
N ARG A 131 -22.96 25.37 -30.64
CA ARG A 131 -22.72 26.81 -30.54
C ARG A 131 -23.50 27.55 -31.64
N SER A 132 -23.77 28.82 -31.41
CA SER A 132 -24.58 29.62 -32.34
C SER A 132 -23.89 30.06 -33.64
N ASP A 133 -22.57 29.93 -33.71
CA ASP A 133 -21.75 30.27 -34.90
C ASP A 133 -21.94 29.28 -36.07
N ARG A 134 -22.31 28.04 -35.78
CA ARG A 134 -22.62 27.01 -36.76
C ARG A 134 -23.90 26.26 -36.38
N LYS A 135 -24.68 25.89 -37.36
CA LYS A 135 -25.81 24.99 -37.12
C LYS A 135 -25.36 23.56 -36.89
N GLY A 136 -25.90 22.93 -35.85
CA GLY A 136 -25.61 21.53 -35.52
C GLY A 136 -24.45 21.33 -34.57
N VAL A 137 -24.11 20.08 -34.37
CA VAL A 137 -23.04 19.66 -33.45
C VAL A 137 -21.68 19.87 -34.08
N GLN A 138 -20.79 20.55 -33.38
CA GLN A 138 -19.42 20.80 -33.78
C GLN A 138 -18.47 19.96 -32.94
N ARG A 139 -17.48 19.40 -33.59
CA ARG A 139 -16.39 18.71 -32.88
C ARG A 139 -15.23 19.67 -32.67
N ILE A 140 -14.96 20.00 -31.39
CA ILE A 140 -13.88 20.91 -31.01
C ILE A 140 -12.91 20.18 -30.06
N ARG A 141 -11.75 20.75 -29.86
CA ARG A 141 -10.83 20.27 -28.84
C ARG A 141 -11.45 20.45 -27.45
N ALA A 142 -11.31 19.45 -26.60
CA ALA A 142 -11.89 19.53 -25.26
C ALA A 142 -11.38 20.73 -24.46
N ARG A 143 -10.14 21.14 -24.67
CA ARG A 143 -9.54 22.32 -24.01
C ARG A 143 -10.25 23.65 -24.35
N ASP A 144 -10.99 23.70 -25.45
CA ASP A 144 -11.72 24.88 -25.92
C ASP A 144 -13.16 24.97 -25.36
N ILE A 145 -13.58 23.95 -24.61
CA ILE A 145 -14.88 23.95 -23.94
C ILE A 145 -14.84 24.93 -22.77
N VAL A 146 -15.87 25.76 -22.66
CA VAL A 146 -16.02 26.75 -21.59
C VAL A 146 -17.31 26.48 -20.81
N PRO A 147 -17.40 26.92 -19.54
CA PRO A 147 -18.68 26.82 -18.81
C PRO A 147 -19.81 27.51 -19.56
N GLY A 148 -20.95 26.84 -19.69
CA GLY A 148 -22.09 27.28 -20.47
C GLY A 148 -22.22 26.64 -21.84
N ASP A 149 -21.21 25.95 -22.35
CA ASP A 149 -21.28 25.19 -23.58
C ASP A 149 -22.30 24.04 -23.49
N ILE A 150 -23.09 23.86 -24.55
CA ILE A 150 -23.99 22.71 -24.68
C ILE A 150 -23.18 21.57 -25.30
N VAL A 151 -22.97 20.53 -24.54
CA VAL A 151 -22.15 19.38 -24.92
C VAL A 151 -23.00 18.16 -25.18
N GLU A 152 -22.79 17.51 -26.31
CA GLU A 152 -23.43 16.23 -26.65
C GLU A 152 -22.49 15.07 -26.39
N VAL A 153 -22.98 14.03 -25.70
CA VAL A 153 -22.23 12.83 -25.40
C VAL A 153 -23.02 11.59 -25.85
N ALA A 154 -22.30 10.58 -26.30
CA ALA A 154 -22.88 9.33 -26.80
C ALA A 154 -22.03 8.13 -26.33
N VAL A 155 -22.51 6.91 -26.60
CA VAL A 155 -21.82 5.67 -26.27
C VAL A 155 -20.35 5.71 -26.76
N GLY A 156 -19.44 5.37 -25.88
CA GLY A 156 -18.00 5.34 -26.15
C GLY A 156 -17.28 6.66 -25.98
N ASP A 157 -17.98 7.76 -25.76
CA ASP A 157 -17.38 9.07 -25.52
C ASP A 157 -16.89 9.20 -24.07
N LYS A 158 -15.75 9.84 -23.89
CA LYS A 158 -15.33 10.38 -22.59
C LYS A 158 -16.00 11.72 -22.36
N VAL A 159 -16.47 11.96 -21.16
CA VAL A 159 -17.08 13.24 -20.78
C VAL A 159 -15.98 14.31 -20.72
N PRO A 160 -16.10 15.41 -21.51
CA PRO A 160 -14.99 16.38 -21.62
C PRO A 160 -14.92 17.41 -20.50
N ALA A 161 -15.99 17.60 -19.74
CA ALA A 161 -16.06 18.53 -18.62
C ALA A 161 -17.16 18.08 -17.68
N ASP A 162 -17.30 18.70 -16.50
CA ASP A 162 -18.42 18.42 -15.63
C ASP A 162 -19.70 19.02 -16.23
N LEU A 163 -20.68 18.18 -16.52
CA LEU A 163 -21.91 18.51 -17.22
C LEU A 163 -23.13 18.32 -16.33
N ARG A 164 -24.07 19.29 -16.38
CA ARG A 164 -25.42 19.08 -15.86
C ARG A 164 -26.28 18.57 -16.99
N LEU A 165 -26.88 17.40 -16.85
CA LEU A 165 -27.73 16.81 -17.85
C LEU A 165 -28.98 17.67 -18.10
N ILE A 166 -29.28 17.98 -19.37
CA ILE A 166 -30.47 18.73 -19.81
C ILE A 166 -31.50 17.76 -20.37
N GLU A 167 -31.06 16.88 -21.25
CA GLU A 167 -31.92 15.95 -21.99
C GLU A 167 -31.19 14.64 -22.25
N ILE A 168 -31.86 13.55 -22.01
CA ILE A 168 -31.39 12.20 -22.38
C ILE A 168 -32.13 11.81 -23.65
N LYS A 169 -31.43 11.69 -24.78
CA LYS A 169 -32.00 11.38 -26.09
C LYS A 169 -32.29 9.90 -26.30
N SER A 170 -31.74 9.03 -25.44
CA SER A 170 -32.02 7.59 -25.46
C SER A 170 -32.98 7.22 -24.33
N THR A 171 -33.40 5.95 -24.30
CA THR A 171 -34.26 5.43 -23.23
C THR A 171 -33.55 5.48 -21.86
N THR A 172 -32.28 5.12 -21.81
CA THR A 172 -31.45 5.14 -20.59
C THR A 172 -30.07 5.69 -20.91
N LEU A 173 -29.49 6.33 -19.93
CA LEU A 173 -28.08 6.76 -19.97
C LEU A 173 -27.33 6.09 -18.83
N ARG A 174 -26.34 5.30 -19.18
CA ARG A 174 -25.45 4.66 -18.21
C ARG A 174 -24.02 5.15 -18.38
N VAL A 175 -23.35 5.40 -17.27
CA VAL A 175 -22.00 5.96 -17.22
C VAL A 175 -21.12 5.11 -16.31
N ASP A 176 -19.93 4.81 -16.77
CA ASP A 176 -18.90 4.19 -15.94
C ASP A 176 -18.13 5.28 -15.19
N GLN A 177 -18.37 5.39 -13.89
CA GLN A 177 -17.71 6.34 -12.98
C GLN A 177 -16.67 5.67 -12.10
N SER A 178 -16.21 4.47 -12.44
CA SER A 178 -15.25 3.72 -11.62
C SER A 178 -13.97 4.50 -11.31
N ILE A 179 -13.53 5.35 -12.21
CA ILE A 179 -12.32 6.18 -11.99
C ILE A 179 -12.50 7.19 -10.84
N LEU A 180 -13.73 7.63 -10.56
CA LEU A 180 -14.03 8.59 -9.49
C LEU A 180 -14.56 7.92 -8.23
N THR A 181 -15.36 6.87 -8.37
CA THR A 181 -16.09 6.26 -7.25
C THR A 181 -15.57 4.89 -6.83
N GLY A 182 -14.76 4.26 -7.67
CA GLY A 182 -14.27 2.88 -7.46
C GLY A 182 -15.32 1.78 -7.73
N GLU A 183 -16.57 2.16 -7.97
CA GLU A 183 -17.65 1.22 -8.22
C GLU A 183 -17.61 0.71 -9.66
N SER A 184 -17.48 -0.59 -9.83
CA SER A 184 -17.40 -1.24 -11.15
C SER A 184 -18.71 -1.27 -11.94
N VAL A 185 -19.82 -0.95 -11.28
CA VAL A 185 -21.15 -0.98 -11.88
C VAL A 185 -21.45 0.35 -12.56
N SER A 186 -21.98 0.31 -13.79
CA SER A 186 -22.43 1.50 -14.50
C SER A 186 -23.63 2.14 -13.79
N VAL A 187 -23.60 3.46 -13.69
CA VAL A 187 -24.63 4.26 -13.01
C VAL A 187 -25.64 4.76 -14.04
N THR A 188 -26.92 4.56 -13.74
CA THR A 188 -28.02 5.12 -14.54
C THR A 188 -28.23 6.59 -14.18
N LYS A 189 -28.25 7.47 -15.18
CA LYS A 189 -28.43 8.92 -15.01
C LYS A 189 -29.83 9.36 -15.38
N HIS A 190 -30.25 10.52 -14.84
CA HIS A 190 -31.53 11.17 -15.14
C HIS A 190 -31.35 12.71 -15.15
N THR A 191 -32.40 13.43 -15.57
CA THR A 191 -32.33 14.89 -15.70
C THR A 191 -33.02 15.67 -14.58
N GLU A 192 -33.67 14.96 -13.65
CA GLU A 192 -34.40 15.59 -12.54
C GLU A 192 -33.46 16.25 -11.54
N ALA A 193 -33.88 17.34 -10.91
CA ALA A 193 -33.12 17.98 -9.85
C ALA A 193 -33.00 17.06 -8.63
N ILE A 194 -31.86 17.08 -7.98
CA ILE A 194 -31.58 16.30 -6.77
C ILE A 194 -31.68 17.25 -5.58
N PRO A 195 -32.62 17.02 -4.64
CA PRO A 195 -32.90 18.00 -3.58
C PRO A 195 -31.86 18.06 -2.47
N ASP A 196 -30.88 17.20 -2.49
CA ASP A 196 -29.89 17.10 -1.43
C ASP A 196 -28.67 18.00 -1.71
N PRO A 197 -28.45 19.09 -0.93
CA PRO A 197 -27.31 19.98 -1.14
C PRO A 197 -25.95 19.34 -0.82
N ARG A 198 -25.93 18.25 -0.03
CA ARG A 198 -24.73 17.49 0.34
C ARG A 198 -24.63 16.14 -0.34
N ALA A 199 -25.28 15.97 -1.49
CA ALA A 199 -25.22 14.73 -2.24
C ALA A 199 -23.76 14.39 -2.60
N VAL A 200 -23.40 13.13 -2.43
CA VAL A 200 -22.11 12.58 -2.88
C VAL A 200 -22.10 12.46 -4.40
N ASN A 201 -20.94 12.38 -5.02
CA ASN A 201 -20.85 12.25 -6.47
C ASN A 201 -21.59 11.04 -7.05
N GLN A 202 -21.69 9.96 -6.29
CA GLN A 202 -22.49 8.78 -6.65
C GLN A 202 -23.99 9.08 -6.73
N ASP A 203 -24.47 9.96 -5.87
CA ASP A 203 -25.90 10.32 -5.77
C ASP A 203 -26.30 11.48 -6.71
N LYS A 204 -25.33 12.19 -7.28
CA LYS A 204 -25.55 13.23 -8.29
C LYS A 204 -25.88 12.63 -9.67
N LYS A 205 -27.01 11.97 -9.76
CA LYS A 205 -27.43 11.24 -10.96
C LYS A 205 -27.85 12.12 -12.14
N ASN A 206 -27.90 13.42 -11.96
CA ASN A 206 -28.15 14.40 -13.03
C ASN A 206 -26.88 15.07 -13.54
N MET A 207 -25.73 14.66 -13.06
CA MET A 207 -24.42 15.20 -13.41
C MET A 207 -23.56 14.16 -14.13
N LEU A 208 -22.78 14.60 -15.10
CA LEU A 208 -21.71 13.85 -15.71
C LEU A 208 -20.37 14.47 -15.31
N PHE A 209 -19.40 13.65 -15.00
CA PHE A 209 -18.08 14.11 -14.54
C PHE A 209 -17.00 13.89 -15.61
N SER A 210 -16.09 14.85 -15.72
CA SER A 210 -14.96 14.77 -16.65
C SER A 210 -14.15 13.49 -16.47
N GLY A 211 -13.75 12.86 -17.57
CA GLY A 211 -12.94 11.67 -17.57
C GLY A 211 -13.70 10.34 -17.46
N THR A 212 -14.99 10.38 -17.16
CA THR A 212 -15.85 9.19 -17.13
C THR A 212 -16.29 8.77 -18.55
N ASN A 213 -16.64 7.50 -18.73
CA ASN A 213 -17.05 6.95 -20.02
C ASN A 213 -18.54 6.70 -20.08
N ILE A 214 -19.15 7.00 -21.21
CA ILE A 214 -20.56 6.68 -21.48
C ILE A 214 -20.62 5.23 -21.95
N THR A 215 -21.31 4.38 -21.20
CA THR A 215 -21.44 2.95 -21.54
C THR A 215 -22.70 2.63 -22.34
N SER A 216 -23.76 3.44 -22.18
CA SER A 216 -25.02 3.26 -22.90
C SER A 216 -25.78 4.58 -22.96
N GLY A 217 -26.31 4.87 -24.11
CA GLY A 217 -27.24 6.02 -24.35
C GLY A 217 -26.54 7.22 -24.94
N LYS A 218 -27.40 8.27 -25.16
CA LYS A 218 -26.99 9.55 -25.75
C LYS A 218 -27.67 10.66 -24.96
N ALA A 219 -26.94 11.71 -24.66
CA ALA A 219 -27.48 12.82 -23.87
C ALA A 219 -26.86 14.17 -24.25
N VAL A 220 -27.51 15.24 -23.81
CA VAL A 220 -27.02 16.61 -23.94
C VAL A 220 -26.95 17.22 -22.54
N GLY A 221 -25.87 17.90 -22.24
CA GLY A 221 -25.68 18.61 -20.99
C GLY A 221 -25.04 19.97 -21.19
N VAL A 222 -25.12 20.82 -20.17
CA VAL A 222 -24.43 22.10 -20.12
C VAL A 222 -23.18 22.00 -19.26
N ALA A 223 -22.07 22.50 -19.79
CA ALA A 223 -20.80 22.51 -19.03
C ALA A 223 -20.91 23.47 -17.83
N VAL A 224 -20.73 22.97 -16.63
CA VAL A 224 -20.82 23.76 -15.39
C VAL A 224 -19.47 24.01 -14.73
N ALA A 225 -18.50 23.16 -14.99
CA ALA A 225 -17.13 23.31 -14.50
C ALA A 225 -16.13 22.77 -15.52
N THR A 226 -15.00 23.42 -15.64
CA THR A 226 -13.93 23.06 -16.57
C THR A 226 -12.55 23.14 -15.89
N GLY A 227 -11.56 22.41 -16.40
CA GLY A 227 -10.18 22.45 -15.93
C GLY A 227 -10.03 22.08 -14.46
N LEU A 228 -9.44 22.97 -13.69
CA LEU A 228 -9.21 22.76 -12.24
C LEU A 228 -10.48 22.76 -11.38
N HIS A 229 -11.58 23.26 -11.91
CA HIS A 229 -12.87 23.31 -11.19
C HIS A 229 -13.68 22.02 -11.37
N THR A 230 -13.27 21.12 -12.23
CA THR A 230 -13.87 19.78 -12.36
C THR A 230 -13.52 18.93 -11.14
N GLU A 231 -14.26 17.85 -10.91
CA GLU A 231 -13.93 16.90 -9.84
C GLU A 231 -12.51 16.32 -10.02
N LEU A 232 -12.12 16.04 -11.25
CA LEU A 232 -10.76 15.59 -11.57
C LEU A 232 -9.70 16.67 -11.25
N GLY A 233 -10.01 17.93 -11.55
CA GLY A 233 -9.16 19.08 -11.23
C GLY A 233 -9.01 19.33 -9.72
N LYS A 234 -10.10 19.13 -8.96
CA LYS A 234 -10.07 19.21 -7.48
C LYS A 234 -9.15 18.16 -6.88
N ILE A 235 -9.19 16.94 -7.41
CA ILE A 235 -8.28 15.86 -7.00
C ILE A 235 -6.83 16.26 -7.23
N ARG A 236 -6.53 16.80 -8.41
CA ARG A 236 -5.19 17.29 -8.72
C ARG A 236 -4.71 18.35 -7.72
N SER A 237 -5.56 19.32 -7.42
CA SER A 237 -5.25 20.39 -6.45
C SER A 237 -4.98 19.82 -5.05
N GLN A 238 -5.78 18.86 -4.62
CA GLN A 238 -5.58 18.19 -3.33
C GLN A 238 -4.26 17.40 -3.29
N MET A 239 -3.93 16.69 -4.34
CA MET A 239 -2.67 15.95 -4.44
C MET A 239 -1.45 16.87 -4.42
N ALA A 240 -1.53 18.02 -5.10
CA ALA A 240 -0.47 19.00 -5.11
C ALA A 240 -0.27 19.68 -3.74
N ALA A 241 -1.32 19.75 -2.92
CA ALA A 241 -1.25 20.33 -1.58
C ALA A 241 -0.67 19.39 -0.52
N VAL A 242 -0.53 18.08 -0.81
CA VAL A 242 0.02 17.11 0.13
C VAL A 242 1.54 17.11 0.04
N GLU A 243 2.19 17.44 1.15
CA GLU A 243 3.65 17.32 1.29
C GLU A 243 4.04 15.88 1.62
N PRO A 244 5.13 15.35 1.02
CA PRO A 244 5.61 14.01 1.38
C PRO A 244 6.14 14.03 2.82
N GLU A 245 5.58 13.18 3.67
CA GLU A 245 6.05 12.97 5.04
C GLU A 245 7.17 11.92 5.08
N ARG A 246 8.14 12.13 5.98
CA ARG A 246 9.20 11.16 6.21
C ARG A 246 8.69 9.99 7.03
N THR A 247 9.22 8.79 6.76
CA THR A 247 8.90 7.60 7.55
C THR A 247 9.42 7.75 8.99
N PRO A 248 8.85 7.02 9.97
CA PRO A 248 9.35 7.04 11.35
C PRO A 248 10.84 6.71 11.48
N LEU A 249 11.32 5.74 10.72
CA LEU A 249 12.74 5.39 10.71
C LEU A 249 13.61 6.52 10.18
N GLN A 250 13.20 7.18 9.10
CA GLN A 250 13.94 8.32 8.55
C GLN A 250 14.05 9.46 9.55
N ARG A 251 12.96 9.78 10.27
CA ARG A 251 12.98 10.80 11.34
C ARG A 251 13.95 10.44 12.46
N LYS A 252 13.94 9.17 12.89
CA LYS A 252 14.86 8.69 13.94
C LYS A 252 16.30 8.72 13.48
N LEU A 253 16.58 8.34 12.25
CA LEU A 253 17.93 8.41 11.67
C LEU A 253 18.42 9.83 11.53
N ASP A 254 17.55 10.79 11.13
CA ASP A 254 17.90 12.21 11.05
C ASP A 254 18.21 12.80 12.43
N GLU A 255 17.41 12.47 13.45
CA GLU A 255 17.64 12.88 14.82
C GLU A 255 18.95 12.29 15.37
N PHE A 256 19.17 11.01 15.16
CA PHE A 256 20.42 10.33 15.51
C PHE A 256 21.61 10.98 14.79
N GLY A 257 21.50 11.25 13.50
CA GLY A 257 22.54 11.93 12.73
C GLY A 257 22.88 13.30 13.28
N ARG A 258 21.89 14.06 13.72
CA ARG A 258 22.08 15.38 14.32
C ARG A 258 22.79 15.29 15.67
N GLN A 259 22.35 14.40 16.54
CA GLN A 259 22.99 14.13 17.83
C GLN A 259 24.43 13.64 17.64
N LEU A 260 24.65 12.75 16.68
CA LEU A 260 25.97 12.23 16.35
C LEU A 260 26.89 13.34 15.85
N SER A 261 26.39 14.26 15.01
CA SER A 261 27.17 15.40 14.52
C SER A 261 27.64 16.30 15.63
N HIS A 262 26.77 16.61 16.58
CA HIS A 262 27.16 17.41 17.76
C HIS A 262 28.20 16.70 18.61
N ALA A 263 28.00 15.42 18.88
CA ALA A 263 28.95 14.62 19.66
C ALA A 263 30.31 14.52 18.97
N ILE A 264 30.35 14.26 17.66
CA ILE A 264 31.58 14.20 16.87
C ILE A 264 32.31 15.54 16.91
N SER A 265 31.61 16.66 16.71
CA SER A 265 32.21 18.00 16.72
C SER A 265 32.84 18.31 18.08
N VAL A 266 32.14 18.00 19.16
CA VAL A 266 32.65 18.22 20.52
C VAL A 266 33.90 17.36 20.80
N ILE A 267 33.84 16.08 20.43
CA ILE A 267 34.95 15.14 20.66
C ILE A 267 36.16 15.53 19.81
N CYS A 268 35.98 15.90 18.57
CA CYS A 268 37.07 16.33 17.69
C CYS A 268 37.78 17.57 18.23
N VAL A 269 37.00 18.57 18.65
CA VAL A 269 37.56 19.81 19.25
C VAL A 269 38.28 19.48 20.56
N ALA A 270 37.70 18.64 21.40
CA ALA A 270 38.31 18.23 22.67
C ALA A 270 39.65 17.51 22.47
N VAL A 271 39.73 16.58 21.55
CA VAL A 271 40.97 15.85 21.21
C VAL A 271 42.04 16.80 20.71
N TRP A 272 41.70 17.73 19.84
CA TRP A 272 42.64 18.71 19.32
C TRP A 272 43.16 19.66 20.42
N VAL A 273 42.29 20.17 21.28
CA VAL A 273 42.61 21.09 22.37
C VAL A 273 43.47 20.38 23.46
N ILE A 274 43.12 19.16 23.84
CA ILE A 274 43.86 18.39 24.85
C ILE A 274 45.32 18.16 24.43
N ASN A 275 45.58 18.01 23.14
CA ASN A 275 46.90 17.73 22.61
C ASN A 275 47.69 18.96 22.18
N ILE A 276 47.26 20.19 22.54
CA ILE A 276 47.98 21.43 22.22
C ILE A 276 49.42 21.41 22.73
N GLY A 277 49.69 20.86 23.91
CA GLY A 277 51.04 20.73 24.48
C GLY A 277 52.01 19.86 23.68
N HIS A 278 51.51 19.03 22.77
CA HIS A 278 52.34 18.14 21.94
C HIS A 278 52.54 18.66 20.49
N PHE A 279 52.07 19.85 20.16
CA PHE A 279 52.16 20.38 18.79
C PHE A 279 53.60 20.68 18.36
N ALA A 280 54.45 21.07 19.30
CA ALA A 280 55.84 21.42 19.04
C ALA A 280 56.84 20.29 19.27
N ASP A 281 56.36 19.00 19.39
CA ASP A 281 57.24 17.86 19.64
C ASP A 281 58.21 17.57 18.47
N PRO A 282 59.39 16.97 18.71
CA PRO A 282 60.41 16.74 17.68
C PRO A 282 59.92 15.91 16.49
N ALA A 283 58.97 15.01 16.67
CA ALA A 283 58.38 14.24 15.57
C ALA A 283 57.70 15.12 14.52
N HIS A 284 57.23 16.29 14.89
CA HIS A 284 56.64 17.29 14.00
C HIS A 284 57.67 18.31 13.46
N GLY A 285 58.93 18.00 13.57
CA GLY A 285 60.03 18.87 13.15
C GLY A 285 60.20 20.17 13.96
N GLY A 286 59.66 20.21 15.19
CA GLY A 286 59.65 21.41 16.03
C GLY A 286 58.67 22.50 15.61
N SER A 287 57.91 22.29 14.56
CA SER A 287 56.92 23.23 14.05
C SER A 287 55.56 23.02 14.72
N TRP A 288 55.06 24.07 15.36
CA TRP A 288 53.71 24.05 15.95
C TRP A 288 52.61 23.78 14.93
N LEU A 289 52.76 24.27 13.71
CA LEU A 289 51.78 24.07 12.64
C LEU A 289 51.72 22.59 12.22
N ARG A 290 52.83 21.86 12.11
CA ARG A 290 52.85 20.46 11.77
C ARG A 290 52.18 19.60 12.84
N GLY A 291 52.39 19.91 14.11
CA GLY A 291 51.73 19.28 15.23
C GLY A 291 50.22 19.52 15.21
N ALA A 292 49.79 20.72 14.93
CA ALA A 292 48.36 21.06 14.75
C ALA A 292 47.73 20.26 13.63
N VAL A 293 48.37 20.12 12.48
CA VAL A 293 47.90 19.35 11.33
C VAL A 293 47.80 17.83 11.68
N TYR A 294 48.78 17.30 12.40
CA TYR A 294 48.80 15.91 12.84
C TYR A 294 47.58 15.55 13.70
N TYR A 295 47.30 16.37 14.74
CA TYR A 295 46.13 16.14 15.60
C TYR A 295 44.83 16.47 14.92
N PHE A 296 44.84 17.35 13.92
CA PHE A 296 43.66 17.57 13.08
C PHE A 296 43.34 16.34 12.21
N LYS A 297 44.34 15.63 11.70
CA LYS A 297 44.16 14.35 11.01
C LYS A 297 43.54 13.29 11.93
N ILE A 298 43.92 13.25 13.20
CA ILE A 298 43.35 12.35 14.21
C ILE A 298 41.86 12.73 14.42
N ALA A 299 41.53 13.99 14.48
CA ALA A 299 40.14 14.46 14.57
C ALA A 299 39.32 14.04 13.35
N VAL A 300 39.88 14.11 12.14
CA VAL A 300 39.22 13.61 10.93
C VAL A 300 39.01 12.08 10.99
N ALA A 301 39.99 11.34 11.50
CA ALA A 301 39.86 9.89 11.70
C ALA A 301 38.74 9.56 12.68
N LEU A 302 38.59 10.32 13.77
CA LEU A 302 37.43 10.20 14.68
C LEU A 302 36.10 10.42 13.99
N ALA A 303 36.00 11.47 13.17
CA ALA A 303 34.79 11.76 12.42
C ALA A 303 34.41 10.61 11.46
N VAL A 304 35.41 10.07 10.76
CA VAL A 304 35.21 8.91 9.87
C VAL A 304 34.78 7.66 10.66
N ALA A 305 35.43 7.38 11.78
CA ALA A 305 35.11 6.24 12.62
C ALA A 305 33.73 6.31 13.21
N ALA A 306 33.24 7.50 13.54
CA ALA A 306 31.93 7.68 14.15
C ALA A 306 30.78 7.58 13.15
N ILE A 307 31.03 7.72 11.85
CA ILE A 307 29.99 7.69 10.81
C ILE A 307 29.86 6.26 10.27
N PRO A 308 28.64 5.66 10.34
CA PRO A 308 28.41 4.32 9.78
C PRO A 308 28.16 4.41 8.26
N GLU A 309 29.21 4.48 7.44
CA GLU A 309 29.11 4.64 6.00
C GLU A 309 28.37 3.50 5.31
N GLY A 310 28.47 2.27 5.85
CA GLY A 310 27.76 1.10 5.30
C GLY A 310 26.28 1.03 5.64
N LEU A 311 25.81 1.80 6.61
CA LEU A 311 24.44 1.72 7.12
C LEU A 311 23.37 2.02 6.05
N PRO A 312 23.47 3.08 5.24
CA PRO A 312 22.47 3.33 4.21
C PRO A 312 22.37 2.20 3.17
N ALA A 313 23.50 1.64 2.77
CA ALA A 313 23.53 0.53 1.80
C ALA A 313 22.86 -0.74 2.36
N VAL A 314 23.13 -1.07 3.63
CA VAL A 314 22.56 -2.24 4.30
C VAL A 314 21.05 -2.07 4.48
N ILE A 315 20.60 -0.89 4.90
CA ILE A 315 19.16 -0.56 5.03
C ILE A 315 18.46 -0.73 3.69
N THR A 316 19.01 -0.16 2.62
CA THR A 316 18.44 -0.27 1.28
C THR A 316 18.37 -1.72 0.81
N THR A 317 19.40 -2.50 1.03
CA THR A 317 19.44 -3.92 0.67
C THR A 317 18.41 -4.73 1.44
N CYS A 318 18.29 -4.52 2.74
CA CYS A 318 17.31 -5.20 3.58
C CYS A 318 15.87 -4.87 3.16
N LEU A 319 15.58 -3.60 2.89
CA LEU A 319 14.28 -3.15 2.41
C LEU A 319 13.96 -3.74 1.02
N ALA A 320 14.92 -3.79 0.12
CA ALA A 320 14.75 -4.37 -1.21
C ALA A 320 14.43 -5.87 -1.14
N LEU A 321 15.11 -6.62 -0.28
CA LEU A 321 14.82 -8.04 -0.05
C LEU A 321 13.45 -8.25 0.57
N GLY A 322 13.07 -7.39 1.51
CA GLY A 322 11.73 -7.40 2.09
C GLY A 322 10.64 -7.11 1.07
N THR A 323 10.86 -6.13 0.21
CA THR A 323 9.96 -5.80 -0.91
C THR A 323 9.76 -7.00 -1.84
N ARG A 324 10.83 -7.72 -2.15
CA ARG A 324 10.76 -8.93 -2.98
C ARG A 324 9.94 -10.03 -2.32
N ARG A 325 10.09 -10.24 -1.00
CA ARG A 325 9.28 -11.21 -0.25
C ARG A 325 7.80 -10.82 -0.21
N MET A 326 7.51 -9.54 -0.03
CA MET A 326 6.13 -9.01 -0.07
C MET A 326 5.50 -9.22 -1.45
N ALA A 327 6.25 -9.00 -2.53
CA ALA A 327 5.77 -9.22 -3.89
C ALA A 327 5.35 -10.68 -4.13
N ARG A 328 6.03 -11.64 -3.53
CA ARG A 328 5.64 -13.07 -3.58
C ARG A 328 4.32 -13.34 -2.88
N LYS A 329 3.93 -12.49 -1.94
CA LYS A 329 2.66 -12.55 -1.21
C LYS A 329 1.62 -11.59 -1.79
N ASN A 330 1.76 -11.19 -3.05
CA ASN A 330 0.85 -10.32 -3.80
C ASN A 330 0.79 -8.85 -3.34
N ALA A 331 1.74 -8.41 -2.53
CA ALA A 331 1.86 -7.02 -2.12
C ALA A 331 3.09 -6.39 -2.77
N ILE A 332 2.89 -5.55 -3.77
CA ILE A 332 3.96 -4.87 -4.50
C ILE A 332 4.21 -3.51 -3.86
N VAL A 333 5.36 -3.36 -3.21
CA VAL A 333 5.76 -2.11 -2.56
C VAL A 333 6.52 -1.24 -3.56
N ARG A 334 6.06 -0.02 -3.77
CA ARG A 334 6.64 0.94 -4.71
C ARG A 334 7.72 1.83 -4.10
N SER A 335 7.66 2.01 -2.78
CA SER A 335 8.60 2.84 -2.02
C SER A 335 9.32 1.97 -1.00
N LEU A 336 10.64 1.86 -1.09
CA LEU A 336 11.44 1.05 -0.15
C LEU A 336 11.25 1.46 1.31
N PRO A 337 11.25 2.76 1.66
CA PRO A 337 11.03 3.16 3.05
C PRO A 337 9.68 2.75 3.63
N SER A 338 8.68 2.53 2.80
CA SER A 338 7.33 2.12 3.25
C SER A 338 7.29 0.73 3.85
N VAL A 339 8.25 -0.13 3.54
CA VAL A 339 8.37 -1.48 4.14
C VAL A 339 8.52 -1.36 5.66
N GLU A 340 9.33 -0.44 6.11
CA GLU A 340 9.53 -0.16 7.54
C GLU A 340 8.25 0.40 8.18
N THR A 341 7.62 1.34 7.51
CA THR A 341 6.38 1.98 8.00
C THR A 341 5.25 0.96 8.16
N LEU A 342 5.17 -0.04 7.30
CA LEU A 342 4.20 -1.14 7.44
C LEU A 342 4.31 -1.84 8.79
N GLY A 343 5.52 -2.02 9.31
CA GLY A 343 5.74 -2.63 10.63
C GLY A 343 5.22 -1.80 11.79
N CYS A 344 5.02 -0.49 11.61
CA CYS A 344 4.43 0.41 12.60
C CYS A 344 2.91 0.53 12.49
N THR A 345 2.27 -0.06 11.49
CA THR A 345 0.85 0.14 11.22
C THR A 345 0.01 -0.19 12.43
N SER A 346 -0.77 0.77 12.89
CA SER A 346 -1.68 0.63 14.03
C SER A 346 -3.15 0.62 13.63
N VAL A 347 -3.48 1.18 12.47
CA VAL A 347 -4.83 1.23 11.92
C VAL A 347 -4.78 0.88 10.45
N ILE A 348 -5.63 -0.03 10.02
CA ILE A 348 -5.86 -0.35 8.61
C ILE A 348 -7.26 0.09 8.25
N CYS A 349 -7.37 1.11 7.39
CA CYS A 349 -8.63 1.55 6.82
C CYS A 349 -8.80 0.85 5.46
N SER A 350 -9.72 -0.08 5.39
CA SER A 350 -9.92 -0.90 4.20
C SER A 350 -11.27 -0.65 3.56
N ASP A 351 -11.30 -0.57 2.24
CA ASP A 351 -12.53 -0.59 1.46
C ASP A 351 -13.24 -1.95 1.63
N LYS A 352 -14.55 -1.92 1.60
CA LYS A 352 -15.36 -3.14 1.66
C LYS A 352 -15.30 -3.90 0.34
N THR A 353 -15.72 -3.23 -0.74
CA THR A 353 -15.92 -3.85 -2.05
C THR A 353 -14.62 -4.24 -2.73
N GLY A 354 -14.45 -5.51 -3.05
CA GLY A 354 -13.31 -6.04 -3.75
C GLY A 354 -12.09 -6.33 -2.87
N THR A 355 -11.98 -5.72 -1.69
CA THR A 355 -10.87 -5.92 -0.74
C THR A 355 -11.26 -6.86 0.40
N LEU A 356 -12.26 -6.49 1.16
CA LEU A 356 -12.83 -7.34 2.21
C LEU A 356 -13.82 -8.36 1.63
N THR A 357 -14.45 -8.02 0.53
CA THR A 357 -15.39 -8.87 -0.20
C THR A 357 -14.80 -9.29 -1.54
N THR A 358 -15.42 -10.27 -2.18
CA THR A 358 -14.98 -10.78 -3.48
C THR A 358 -15.30 -9.84 -4.65
N ASN A 359 -16.12 -8.80 -4.43
CA ASN A 359 -16.70 -7.94 -5.47
C ASN A 359 -17.44 -8.74 -6.55
N GLN A 360 -17.95 -9.89 -6.17
CA GLN A 360 -18.71 -10.77 -7.05
C GLN A 360 -20.03 -11.09 -6.38
N MET A 361 -21.12 -10.48 -6.90
CA MET A 361 -22.44 -10.79 -6.41
C MET A 361 -22.74 -12.27 -6.59
N SER A 362 -23.26 -12.89 -5.55
CA SER A 362 -23.72 -14.29 -5.64
C SER A 362 -25.05 -14.43 -4.91
N VAL A 363 -25.88 -15.33 -5.43
CA VAL A 363 -27.14 -15.68 -4.79
C VAL A 363 -26.83 -16.59 -3.61
N CYS A 364 -27.14 -16.16 -2.40
CA CYS A 364 -26.89 -16.91 -1.17
C CYS A 364 -28.13 -17.68 -0.70
N ARG A 365 -29.30 -17.11 -0.93
CA ARG A 365 -30.58 -17.68 -0.53
C ARG A 365 -31.63 -17.48 -1.60
N MET A 366 -32.55 -18.38 -1.65
CA MET A 366 -33.77 -18.28 -2.48
C MET A 366 -34.93 -18.96 -1.77
N PHE A 367 -36.14 -18.52 -2.09
CA PHE A 367 -37.32 -19.24 -1.63
C PHE A 367 -38.37 -19.33 -2.74
N VAL A 368 -39.16 -20.37 -2.66
CA VAL A 368 -40.38 -20.56 -3.46
C VAL A 368 -41.53 -20.85 -2.49
N VAL A 369 -42.75 -20.62 -2.94
CA VAL A 369 -43.93 -20.90 -2.11
C VAL A 369 -44.26 -22.40 -2.15
N ALA A 370 -44.32 -23.02 -0.99
CA ALA A 370 -44.68 -24.44 -0.85
C ALA A 370 -46.19 -24.64 -0.73
N GLU A 371 -46.86 -23.82 0.06
CA GLU A 371 -48.31 -23.86 0.27
C GLU A 371 -48.85 -22.45 0.47
N ALA A 372 -49.97 -22.12 -0.12
CA ALA A 372 -50.66 -20.86 0.07
C ALA A 372 -52.13 -21.09 0.29
N ASP A 373 -52.59 -20.95 1.53
CA ASP A 373 -53.97 -20.99 1.95
C ASP A 373 -54.46 -19.59 2.39
N ALA A 374 -55.80 -19.46 2.57
CA ALA A 374 -56.39 -18.18 2.97
C ALA A 374 -55.86 -17.59 4.28
N GLY A 375 -55.20 -18.40 5.15
CA GLY A 375 -54.69 -17.97 6.43
C GLY A 375 -53.17 -18.18 6.67
N SER A 376 -52.45 -18.86 5.77
CA SER A 376 -51.05 -19.13 5.90
C SER A 376 -50.35 -19.29 4.55
N CYS A 377 -49.04 -18.91 4.54
CA CYS A 377 -48.18 -19.13 3.40
C CYS A 377 -46.91 -19.81 3.90
N LEU A 378 -46.66 -21.03 3.41
CA LEU A 378 -45.42 -21.77 3.75
C LEU A 378 -44.42 -21.60 2.64
N LEU A 379 -43.19 -21.22 2.99
CA LEU A 379 -42.10 -21.00 2.05
C LEU A 379 -41.04 -22.11 2.17
N HIS A 380 -40.59 -22.62 1.03
CA HIS A 380 -39.38 -23.43 0.96
C HIS A 380 -38.17 -22.56 0.78
N GLU A 381 -37.30 -22.50 1.79
CA GLU A 381 -36.06 -21.75 1.75
C GLU A 381 -34.91 -22.67 1.38
N PHE A 382 -34.02 -22.15 0.53
CA PHE A 382 -32.83 -22.84 0.07
C PHE A 382 -31.62 -21.97 0.27
N THR A 383 -30.49 -22.58 0.63
CA THR A 383 -29.20 -21.93 0.70
C THR A 383 -28.31 -22.40 -0.45
N ILE A 384 -27.54 -21.51 -1.01
CA ILE A 384 -26.66 -21.77 -2.15
C ILE A 384 -25.22 -21.56 -1.72
N SER A 385 -24.35 -22.54 -1.97
CA SER A 385 -22.93 -22.45 -1.68
C SER A 385 -22.19 -21.72 -2.81
N GLY A 386 -21.00 -21.22 -2.49
CA GLY A 386 -20.14 -20.51 -3.44
C GLY A 386 -20.25 -19.01 -3.32
N THR A 387 -19.11 -18.34 -3.46
CA THR A 387 -18.95 -16.90 -3.23
C THR A 387 -18.41 -16.15 -4.46
N THR A 388 -18.17 -16.87 -5.55
CA THR A 388 -17.60 -16.35 -6.79
C THR A 388 -18.51 -16.66 -7.97
N TYR A 389 -18.14 -16.19 -9.17
CA TYR A 389 -18.84 -16.54 -10.41
C TYR A 389 -18.58 -17.96 -10.88
N THR A 390 -18.00 -18.82 -10.09
CA THR A 390 -17.80 -20.24 -10.39
C THR A 390 -19.16 -20.94 -10.54
N PRO A 391 -19.41 -21.66 -11.64
CA PRO A 391 -20.67 -22.35 -11.84
C PRO A 391 -20.84 -23.62 -11.00
N GLU A 392 -19.86 -23.96 -10.20
CA GLU A 392 -19.87 -25.11 -9.30
C GLU A 392 -20.38 -24.72 -7.93
N GLY A 393 -21.32 -25.46 -7.40
CA GLY A 393 -21.89 -25.24 -6.08
C GLY A 393 -23.07 -26.14 -5.80
N GLU A 394 -23.50 -26.14 -4.53
CA GLU A 394 -24.63 -26.92 -4.07
C GLU A 394 -25.81 -26.05 -3.67
N VAL A 395 -27.01 -26.53 -3.92
CA VAL A 395 -28.26 -25.99 -3.37
C VAL A 395 -28.69 -26.91 -2.23
N ARG A 396 -28.91 -26.34 -1.05
CA ARG A 396 -29.29 -27.06 0.16
C ARG A 396 -30.60 -26.55 0.74
N GLN A 397 -31.40 -27.43 1.24
CA GLN A 397 -32.56 -27.14 2.07
C GLN A 397 -32.21 -27.55 3.52
N GLY A 398 -32.02 -26.59 4.40
CA GLY A 398 -31.39 -26.84 5.70
C GLY A 398 -29.96 -27.32 5.50
N ASP A 399 -29.61 -28.48 6.07
CA ASP A 399 -28.28 -29.08 5.96
C ASP A 399 -28.14 -30.17 4.88
N GLN A 400 -29.23 -30.45 4.14
CA GLN A 400 -29.23 -31.51 3.13
C GLN A 400 -29.18 -30.95 1.71
N PRO A 401 -28.30 -31.49 0.83
CA PRO A 401 -28.30 -31.15 -0.58
C PRO A 401 -29.62 -31.58 -1.23
N VAL A 402 -30.16 -30.75 -2.13
CA VAL A 402 -31.40 -31.03 -2.84
C VAL A 402 -31.16 -31.05 -4.35
N ARG A 403 -31.95 -31.81 -5.06
CA ARG A 403 -32.04 -31.77 -6.51
C ARG A 403 -33.11 -30.76 -6.91
N CYS A 404 -32.71 -29.65 -7.52
CA CYS A 404 -33.65 -28.59 -7.89
C CYS A 404 -34.70 -29.01 -8.91
N GLY A 405 -34.41 -30.01 -9.72
CA GLY A 405 -35.38 -30.55 -10.70
C GLY A 405 -36.60 -31.23 -10.09
N GLN A 406 -36.57 -31.59 -8.82
CA GLN A 406 -37.69 -32.18 -8.08
C GLN A 406 -38.71 -31.16 -7.61
N PHE A 407 -38.36 -29.88 -7.63
CA PHE A 407 -39.24 -28.79 -7.23
C PHE A 407 -39.67 -27.99 -8.48
N ASP A 408 -40.95 -28.07 -8.84
CA ASP A 408 -41.48 -27.34 -10.03
C ASP A 408 -41.31 -25.83 -9.91
N GLY A 409 -41.43 -25.29 -8.70
CA GLY A 409 -41.18 -23.89 -8.42
C GLY A 409 -39.73 -23.45 -8.72
N LEU A 410 -38.77 -24.29 -8.40
CA LEU A 410 -37.36 -24.04 -8.70
C LEU A 410 -37.03 -24.16 -10.19
N VAL A 411 -37.71 -25.08 -10.92
CA VAL A 411 -37.56 -25.17 -12.37
C VAL A 411 -38.03 -23.88 -13.04
N GLU A 412 -39.18 -23.36 -12.63
CA GLU A 412 -39.70 -22.07 -13.15
C GLU A 412 -38.82 -20.89 -12.77
N LEU A 413 -38.32 -20.84 -11.53
CA LEU A 413 -37.36 -19.83 -11.05
C LEU A 413 -36.08 -19.83 -11.91
N ALA A 414 -35.52 -20.99 -12.16
CA ALA A 414 -34.35 -21.12 -13.03
C ALA A 414 -34.62 -20.67 -14.46
N THR A 415 -35.82 -20.96 -14.99
CA THR A 415 -36.23 -20.52 -16.31
C THR A 415 -36.30 -18.98 -16.40
N ILE A 416 -36.85 -18.33 -15.39
CA ILE A 416 -36.91 -16.85 -15.34
C ILE A 416 -35.49 -16.28 -15.24
N CYS A 417 -34.65 -16.83 -14.39
CA CYS A 417 -33.27 -16.37 -14.21
C CYS A 417 -32.43 -16.52 -15.48
N ALA A 418 -32.66 -17.55 -16.26
CA ALA A 418 -31.95 -17.79 -17.52
C ALA A 418 -32.43 -16.91 -18.66
N LEU A 419 -33.74 -16.74 -18.79
CA LEU A 419 -34.32 -16.04 -19.92
C LEU A 419 -34.46 -14.52 -19.71
N CYS A 420 -34.85 -14.08 -18.53
CA CYS A 420 -34.91 -12.65 -18.19
C CYS A 420 -33.52 -12.13 -17.78
N ASN A 421 -32.56 -12.27 -18.67
CA ASN A 421 -31.14 -12.00 -18.37
C ASN A 421 -30.37 -11.71 -19.66
N ASP A 422 -29.67 -10.62 -19.69
CA ASP A 422 -28.83 -10.21 -20.82
C ASP A 422 -27.34 -10.49 -20.57
N SER A 423 -27.00 -11.05 -19.43
CA SER A 423 -25.62 -11.34 -19.04
C SER A 423 -25.25 -12.80 -19.32
N ALA A 424 -23.97 -13.06 -19.41
CA ALA A 424 -23.42 -14.39 -19.57
C ALA A 424 -22.20 -14.56 -18.69
N LEU A 425 -21.78 -15.81 -18.52
CA LEU A 425 -20.57 -16.18 -17.83
C LEU A 425 -19.53 -16.60 -18.87
N ASP A 426 -18.30 -16.12 -18.71
CA ASP A 426 -17.17 -16.47 -19.57
C ASP A 426 -16.01 -16.99 -18.74
N TYR A 427 -15.25 -17.94 -19.31
CA TYR A 427 -14.06 -18.47 -18.67
C TYR A 427 -12.81 -17.86 -19.29
N ASN A 428 -12.03 -17.17 -18.46
CA ASN A 428 -10.76 -16.58 -18.87
C ASN A 428 -9.63 -17.61 -18.64
N GLU A 429 -9.14 -18.21 -19.72
CA GLU A 429 -8.08 -19.23 -19.67
C GLU A 429 -6.74 -18.66 -19.17
N ALA A 430 -6.45 -17.37 -19.45
CA ALA A 430 -5.22 -16.73 -19.01
C ALA A 430 -5.16 -16.56 -17.49
N LYS A 431 -6.28 -16.25 -16.85
CA LYS A 431 -6.40 -16.05 -15.40
C LYS A 431 -6.90 -17.30 -14.66
N GLY A 432 -7.45 -18.28 -15.37
CA GLY A 432 -8.01 -19.48 -14.79
C GLY A 432 -9.28 -19.26 -13.96
N VAL A 433 -10.04 -18.18 -14.22
CA VAL A 433 -11.24 -17.81 -13.47
C VAL A 433 -12.41 -17.51 -14.41
N TYR A 434 -13.63 -17.65 -13.89
CA TYR A 434 -14.84 -17.25 -14.58
C TYR A 434 -15.08 -15.74 -14.37
N GLU A 435 -15.44 -15.06 -15.44
CA GLU A 435 -15.68 -13.61 -15.43
C GLU A 435 -17.11 -13.31 -15.90
N LYS A 436 -17.62 -12.15 -15.45
CA LYS A 436 -18.92 -11.65 -15.90
C LYS A 436 -18.83 -11.05 -17.30
N VAL A 437 -19.87 -11.31 -18.09
CA VAL A 437 -20.17 -10.60 -19.32
C VAL A 437 -21.53 -9.93 -19.14
N GLY A 438 -21.55 -8.64 -18.82
CA GLY A 438 -22.76 -7.89 -18.49
C GLY A 438 -22.77 -7.41 -17.03
N GLU A 439 -23.93 -7.21 -16.46
CA GLU A 439 -24.09 -6.70 -15.09
C GLU A 439 -23.86 -7.80 -14.04
N ALA A 440 -23.32 -7.40 -12.89
CA ALA A 440 -23.02 -8.30 -11.80
C ALA A 440 -24.24 -9.04 -11.24
N THR A 441 -25.37 -8.33 -11.08
CA THR A 441 -26.62 -8.91 -10.60
C THR A 441 -27.16 -9.99 -11.54
N GLU A 442 -27.16 -9.72 -12.83
CA GLU A 442 -27.63 -10.67 -13.84
C GLU A 442 -26.69 -11.86 -13.98
N THR A 443 -25.39 -11.64 -13.88
CA THR A 443 -24.40 -12.73 -13.89
C THR A 443 -24.55 -13.64 -12.66
N ALA A 444 -24.90 -13.09 -11.51
CA ALA A 444 -25.21 -13.87 -10.32
C ALA A 444 -26.39 -14.84 -10.56
N LEU A 445 -27.42 -14.39 -11.27
CA LEU A 445 -28.55 -15.25 -11.65
C LEU A 445 -28.14 -16.32 -12.65
N THR A 446 -27.25 -16.00 -13.58
CA THR A 446 -26.70 -17.00 -14.52
C THR A 446 -25.92 -18.08 -13.77
N CYS A 447 -25.09 -17.71 -12.82
CA CYS A 447 -24.37 -18.66 -11.96
C CYS A 447 -25.34 -19.53 -11.13
N LEU A 448 -26.41 -18.96 -10.62
CA LEU A 448 -27.43 -19.69 -9.88
C LEU A 448 -28.05 -20.81 -10.74
N VAL A 449 -28.41 -20.50 -11.97
CA VAL A 449 -28.96 -21.49 -12.90
C VAL A 449 -27.99 -22.65 -13.14
N GLU A 450 -26.72 -22.35 -13.31
CA GLU A 450 -25.68 -23.36 -13.49
C GLU A 450 -25.50 -24.24 -12.24
N LYS A 451 -25.60 -23.67 -11.04
CA LYS A 451 -25.55 -24.41 -9.77
C LYS A 451 -26.79 -25.28 -9.54
N MET A 452 -27.96 -24.79 -9.98
CA MET A 452 -29.22 -25.50 -9.79
C MET A 452 -29.33 -26.73 -10.67
N ASN A 453 -28.87 -26.68 -11.92
CA ASN A 453 -28.94 -27.79 -12.90
C ASN A 453 -30.29 -28.51 -12.89
N VAL A 454 -31.35 -27.75 -13.09
CA VAL A 454 -32.75 -28.26 -12.93
C VAL A 454 -33.15 -29.37 -13.89
N PHE A 455 -32.46 -29.52 -15.02
CA PHE A 455 -32.72 -30.57 -16.01
C PHE A 455 -31.71 -31.72 -15.98
N ASP A 456 -30.93 -31.84 -14.90
CA ASP A 456 -29.94 -32.88 -14.69
C ASP A 456 -28.99 -33.11 -15.89
N THR A 457 -28.50 -32.03 -16.44
CA THR A 457 -27.50 -32.06 -17.52
C THR A 457 -26.22 -32.71 -17.05
N ASP A 458 -25.64 -33.60 -17.87
CA ASP A 458 -24.36 -34.24 -17.55
C ASP A 458 -23.22 -33.17 -17.64
N LEU A 459 -22.56 -32.91 -16.50
CA LEU A 459 -21.51 -31.92 -16.37
C LEU A 459 -20.10 -32.53 -16.32
N GLN A 460 -19.98 -33.88 -16.26
CA GLN A 460 -18.69 -34.52 -15.97
C GLN A 460 -17.68 -34.47 -17.11
N ALA A 461 -18.13 -34.39 -18.36
CA ALA A 461 -17.28 -34.42 -19.54
C ALA A 461 -17.05 -33.03 -20.17
N LEU A 462 -17.49 -31.97 -19.53
CA LEU A 462 -17.44 -30.63 -20.10
C LEU A 462 -16.11 -29.91 -19.79
N SER A 463 -15.59 -29.22 -20.80
CA SER A 463 -14.48 -28.26 -20.55
C SER A 463 -14.97 -27.09 -19.69
N ARG A 464 -14.04 -26.34 -19.10
CA ARG A 464 -14.40 -25.18 -18.27
C ARG A 464 -15.14 -24.09 -19.03
N VAL A 465 -14.84 -23.91 -20.32
CA VAL A 465 -15.55 -22.99 -21.21
C VAL A 465 -16.99 -23.46 -21.46
N GLU A 466 -17.20 -24.76 -21.72
CA GLU A 466 -18.53 -25.34 -21.93
C GLU A 466 -19.34 -25.33 -20.64
N ARG A 467 -18.73 -25.53 -19.48
CA ARG A 467 -19.40 -25.53 -18.18
C ARG A 467 -20.01 -24.17 -17.83
N ALA A 468 -19.43 -23.08 -18.31
CA ALA A 468 -19.89 -21.73 -18.04
C ALA A 468 -21.33 -21.44 -18.49
N GLY A 469 -21.83 -22.15 -19.49
CA GLY A 469 -23.18 -21.94 -20.03
C GLY A 469 -24.02 -23.19 -20.23
N ALA A 470 -23.59 -24.34 -19.71
CA ALA A 470 -24.25 -25.65 -20.02
C ALA A 470 -25.73 -25.68 -19.64
N CYS A 471 -26.08 -25.35 -18.42
CA CYS A 471 -27.46 -25.40 -17.93
C CYS A 471 -28.32 -24.26 -18.52
N ASN A 472 -27.77 -23.08 -18.69
CA ASN A 472 -28.46 -21.94 -19.31
C ASN A 472 -28.81 -22.23 -20.77
N THR A 473 -27.93 -22.87 -21.51
CA THR A 473 -28.16 -23.23 -22.92
C THR A 473 -29.35 -24.19 -23.07
N VAL A 474 -29.48 -25.18 -22.18
CA VAL A 474 -30.61 -26.11 -22.17
C VAL A 474 -31.94 -25.38 -22.01
N ILE A 475 -31.99 -24.40 -21.07
CA ILE A 475 -33.20 -23.62 -20.83
C ILE A 475 -33.52 -22.70 -22.01
N LYS A 476 -32.52 -22.06 -22.59
CA LYS A 476 -32.67 -21.16 -23.74
C LYS A 476 -33.12 -21.89 -25.00
N GLN A 477 -32.84 -23.16 -25.13
CA GLN A 477 -33.33 -24.00 -26.22
C GLN A 477 -34.81 -24.37 -26.09
N LEU A 478 -35.37 -24.36 -24.89
CA LEU A 478 -36.75 -24.68 -24.63
C LEU A 478 -37.72 -23.54 -24.99
N MET A 479 -37.27 -22.29 -24.81
CA MET A 479 -38.07 -21.11 -25.09
C MET A 479 -37.23 -20.06 -25.85
N ARG A 480 -37.88 -19.46 -26.87
CA ARG A 480 -37.28 -18.42 -27.68
C ARG A 480 -37.66 -17.04 -27.13
N LYS A 481 -36.67 -16.23 -26.83
CA LYS A 481 -36.83 -14.85 -26.41
C LYS A 481 -37.15 -13.96 -27.62
N GLU A 482 -38.31 -13.39 -27.66
CA GLU A 482 -38.72 -12.52 -28.79
C GLU A 482 -38.33 -11.08 -28.63
N PHE A 483 -38.61 -10.49 -27.48
CA PHE A 483 -38.19 -9.12 -27.16
C PHE A 483 -38.07 -8.92 -25.64
N THR A 484 -37.42 -7.85 -25.24
CA THR A 484 -37.20 -7.48 -23.85
C THR A 484 -37.81 -6.11 -23.59
N LEU A 485 -38.55 -5.98 -22.49
CA LEU A 485 -38.96 -4.68 -21.94
C LEU A 485 -37.86 -4.31 -20.93
N GLU A 486 -36.98 -3.42 -21.34
CA GLU A 486 -35.81 -3.05 -20.57
C GLU A 486 -36.15 -2.42 -19.22
N PHE A 487 -35.26 -2.53 -18.28
CA PHE A 487 -35.43 -1.96 -16.94
C PHE A 487 -35.76 -0.47 -17.01
N SER A 488 -36.78 -0.05 -16.28
CA SER A 488 -37.06 1.37 -16.07
C SER A 488 -37.14 1.68 -14.59
N ARG A 489 -36.75 2.90 -14.23
CA ARG A 489 -36.75 3.37 -12.86
C ARG A 489 -38.17 3.48 -12.28
N ASP A 490 -39.14 3.83 -13.13
CA ASP A 490 -40.53 4.04 -12.71
C ASP A 490 -41.21 2.73 -12.27
N ARG A 491 -40.98 1.65 -12.99
CA ARG A 491 -41.54 0.35 -12.66
C ARG A 491 -40.62 -0.54 -11.87
N LYS A 492 -39.32 -0.24 -11.80
CA LYS A 492 -38.26 -0.98 -11.07
C LYS A 492 -38.21 -2.47 -11.42
N SER A 493 -38.48 -2.82 -12.65
CA SER A 493 -38.50 -4.16 -13.14
C SER A 493 -38.14 -4.23 -14.62
N MET A 494 -37.79 -5.45 -15.02
CA MET A 494 -37.45 -5.82 -16.39
C MET A 494 -38.23 -7.09 -16.75
N SER A 495 -38.67 -7.22 -18.00
CA SER A 495 -39.35 -8.39 -18.45
C SER A 495 -38.94 -8.81 -19.85
N VAL A 496 -39.15 -10.08 -20.16
CA VAL A 496 -38.92 -10.66 -21.48
C VAL A 496 -40.17 -11.43 -21.95
N TYR A 497 -40.46 -11.30 -23.24
CA TYR A 497 -41.51 -12.05 -23.88
C TYR A 497 -40.92 -13.24 -24.57
N CYS A 498 -41.32 -14.47 -24.17
CA CYS A 498 -40.77 -15.72 -24.67
C CYS A 498 -41.90 -16.61 -25.24
N THR A 499 -41.60 -17.29 -26.34
CA THR A 499 -42.45 -18.31 -26.95
C THR A 499 -41.76 -19.65 -26.90
N PRO A 500 -42.54 -20.76 -26.68
CA PRO A 500 -41.94 -22.12 -26.72
C PRO A 500 -41.33 -22.42 -28.08
N THR A 501 -40.19 -23.04 -28.11
CA THR A 501 -39.53 -23.47 -29.35
C THR A 501 -40.30 -24.54 -30.06
N ARG A 502 -40.98 -25.42 -29.28
CA ARG A 502 -41.87 -26.44 -29.80
C ARG A 502 -43.31 -26.03 -29.52
N PRO A 503 -44.19 -25.91 -30.55
CA PRO A 503 -45.56 -25.54 -30.35
C PRO A 503 -46.27 -26.53 -29.44
N HIS A 504 -46.95 -26.06 -28.40
CA HIS A 504 -47.77 -26.89 -27.53
C HIS A 504 -49.07 -27.24 -28.25
N PRO A 505 -49.62 -28.50 -28.14
CA PRO A 505 -50.84 -28.89 -28.82
C PRO A 505 -52.08 -28.05 -28.53
N THR A 506 -52.07 -27.30 -27.41
CA THR A 506 -53.20 -26.44 -26.99
C THR A 506 -53.10 -24.97 -27.44
N GLY A 507 -52.08 -24.58 -28.22
CA GLY A 507 -51.93 -23.21 -28.75
C GLY A 507 -51.56 -22.17 -27.73
N GLN A 508 -51.39 -22.51 -26.46
CA GLN A 508 -50.89 -21.63 -25.37
C GLN A 508 -49.41 -21.82 -25.18
N GLY A 509 -48.65 -20.78 -25.27
CA GLY A 509 -47.24 -20.99 -25.11
C GLY A 509 -46.45 -19.74 -24.79
N SER A 510 -46.90 -18.58 -25.19
CA SER A 510 -46.14 -17.38 -24.91
C SER A 510 -46.26 -16.98 -23.44
N LYS A 511 -45.13 -16.73 -22.83
CA LYS A 511 -45.07 -16.27 -21.45
C LYS A 511 -44.19 -15.03 -21.34
N MET A 512 -44.49 -14.20 -20.36
CA MET A 512 -43.70 -13.05 -20.02
C MET A 512 -43.04 -13.27 -18.65
N PHE A 513 -41.75 -13.26 -18.63
CA PHE A 513 -40.99 -13.44 -17.41
C PHE A 513 -40.50 -12.11 -16.89
N VAL A 514 -40.69 -11.86 -15.60
CA VAL A 514 -40.41 -10.58 -14.95
C VAL A 514 -39.47 -10.74 -13.77
N LYS A 515 -38.51 -9.86 -13.67
CA LYS A 515 -37.68 -9.73 -12.46
C LYS A 515 -37.60 -8.26 -12.06
N GLY A 516 -37.53 -8.03 -10.76
CA GLY A 516 -37.41 -6.63 -10.29
C GLY A 516 -37.45 -6.49 -8.79
N ALA A 517 -37.56 -5.24 -8.33
CA ALA A 517 -37.64 -4.92 -6.91
C ALA A 517 -38.87 -5.61 -6.29
N PRO A 518 -38.74 -6.30 -5.16
CA PRO A 518 -39.83 -7.07 -4.58
C PRO A 518 -41.09 -6.30 -4.32
N GLU A 519 -41.01 -5.12 -3.77
CA GLU A 519 -42.19 -4.29 -3.49
C GLU A 519 -42.96 -3.95 -4.76
N SER A 520 -42.27 -3.58 -5.82
CA SER A 520 -42.92 -3.18 -7.10
C SER A 520 -43.49 -4.37 -7.85
N VAL A 521 -42.80 -5.50 -7.86
CA VAL A 521 -43.28 -6.72 -8.57
C VAL A 521 -44.45 -7.37 -7.84
N ILE A 522 -44.34 -7.50 -6.51
CA ILE A 522 -45.40 -8.16 -5.71
C ILE A 522 -46.69 -7.35 -5.70
N GLU A 523 -46.62 -6.03 -5.73
CA GLU A 523 -47.79 -5.15 -5.83
C GLU A 523 -48.61 -5.44 -7.10
N ARG A 524 -47.93 -5.79 -8.18
CA ARG A 524 -48.55 -6.10 -9.48
C ARG A 524 -48.93 -7.59 -9.63
N CYS A 525 -48.60 -8.44 -8.67
CA CYS A 525 -48.95 -9.84 -8.67
C CYS A 525 -50.39 -10.04 -8.17
N SER A 526 -51.15 -10.82 -8.91
CA SER A 526 -52.52 -11.24 -8.54
C SER A 526 -52.59 -12.69 -8.08
N SER A 527 -51.60 -13.49 -8.41
CA SER A 527 -51.53 -14.92 -8.12
C SER A 527 -50.16 -15.32 -7.60
N VAL A 528 -50.07 -16.46 -7.00
CA VAL A 528 -48.83 -17.06 -6.52
C VAL A 528 -48.69 -18.49 -7.07
N ARG A 529 -47.48 -18.87 -7.46
CA ARG A 529 -47.17 -20.19 -7.94
C ARG A 529 -46.88 -21.14 -6.77
N VAL A 530 -47.68 -22.21 -6.64
CA VAL A 530 -47.49 -23.21 -5.60
C VAL A 530 -47.20 -24.54 -6.30
N GLY A 531 -45.94 -24.93 -6.38
CA GLY A 531 -45.51 -26.07 -7.20
C GLY A 531 -45.83 -25.83 -8.69
N SER A 532 -46.64 -26.70 -9.28
CA SER A 532 -47.15 -26.55 -10.67
C SER A 532 -48.49 -25.82 -10.77
N ARG A 533 -49.08 -25.50 -9.65
CA ARG A 533 -50.43 -24.96 -9.51
C ARG A 533 -50.41 -23.43 -9.24
N THR A 534 -51.37 -22.70 -9.72
CA THR A 534 -51.56 -21.26 -9.49
C THR A 534 -52.66 -21.04 -8.45
N ALA A 535 -52.36 -20.34 -7.39
CA ALA A 535 -53.31 -19.97 -6.34
C ALA A 535 -53.47 -18.43 -6.28
N PRO A 536 -54.64 -17.91 -5.85
CA PRO A 536 -54.78 -16.45 -5.68
C PRO A 536 -53.83 -15.92 -4.58
N LEU A 537 -53.25 -14.74 -4.79
CA LEU A 537 -52.41 -14.09 -3.80
C LEU A 537 -53.33 -13.34 -2.82
N THR A 538 -53.48 -13.85 -1.61
CA THR A 538 -54.25 -13.20 -0.54
C THR A 538 -53.44 -12.09 0.12
N PRO A 539 -54.08 -11.07 0.72
CA PRO A 539 -53.35 -10.04 1.47
C PRO A 539 -52.45 -10.61 2.58
N THR A 540 -52.89 -11.69 3.21
CA THR A 540 -52.11 -12.37 4.25
C THR A 540 -50.84 -13.01 3.67
N SER A 541 -50.97 -13.73 2.55
CA SER A 541 -49.81 -14.34 1.85
C SER A 541 -48.85 -13.29 1.35
N ARG A 542 -49.39 -12.20 0.79
CA ARG A 542 -48.55 -11.05 0.36
C ARG A 542 -47.75 -10.46 1.51
N GLU A 543 -48.39 -10.24 2.66
CA GLU A 543 -47.72 -9.68 3.83
C GLU A 543 -46.63 -10.62 4.37
N GLN A 544 -46.89 -11.92 4.40
CA GLN A 544 -45.89 -12.92 4.83
C GLN A 544 -44.66 -12.96 3.89
N ILE A 545 -44.90 -12.90 2.58
CA ILE A 545 -43.81 -12.86 1.60
C ILE A 545 -42.97 -11.58 1.76
N LEU A 546 -43.63 -10.44 1.88
CA LEU A 546 -42.98 -9.16 2.07
C LEU A 546 -42.24 -9.08 3.41
N ALA A 547 -42.79 -9.67 4.47
CA ALA A 547 -42.12 -9.76 5.77
C ALA A 547 -40.84 -10.59 5.70
N LYS A 548 -40.87 -11.71 4.95
CA LYS A 548 -39.67 -12.52 4.73
C LYS A 548 -38.60 -11.77 3.93
N ILE A 549 -38.98 -11.04 2.91
CA ILE A 549 -38.09 -10.21 2.10
C ILE A 549 -37.48 -9.08 2.95
N ARG A 550 -38.28 -8.41 3.79
CA ARG A 550 -37.80 -7.39 4.73
C ARG A 550 -36.83 -7.96 5.75
N ASP A 551 -37.10 -9.16 6.27
CA ASP A 551 -36.19 -9.87 7.18
C ASP A 551 -34.83 -10.13 6.49
N TRP A 552 -34.83 -10.59 5.26
CA TRP A 552 -33.60 -10.77 4.50
C TRP A 552 -32.87 -9.46 4.21
N GLY A 553 -33.57 -8.39 3.91
CA GLY A 553 -33.01 -7.10 3.59
C GLY A 553 -32.51 -6.30 4.79
N SER A 554 -33.10 -6.49 5.97
CA SER A 554 -32.76 -5.77 7.20
C SER A 554 -32.14 -6.65 8.30
N GLY A 555 -32.08 -7.97 8.10
CA GLY A 555 -31.49 -8.93 9.03
C GLY A 555 -29.95 -8.90 9.05
N SER A 556 -29.37 -9.89 9.72
CA SER A 556 -27.92 -10.00 9.88
C SER A 556 -27.16 -10.12 8.55
N ASP A 557 -27.78 -10.66 7.50
CA ASP A 557 -27.16 -10.88 6.20
C ASP A 557 -27.28 -9.70 5.24
N THR A 558 -28.30 -8.86 5.41
CA THR A 558 -28.61 -7.69 4.57
C THR A 558 -28.55 -8.01 3.06
N LEU A 559 -29.37 -8.96 2.63
CA LEU A 559 -29.39 -9.45 1.26
C LEU A 559 -30.12 -8.46 0.34
N ARG A 560 -29.60 -8.32 -0.86
CA ARG A 560 -30.30 -7.64 -1.96
C ARG A 560 -31.27 -8.62 -2.60
N CYS A 561 -32.56 -8.35 -2.51
CA CYS A 561 -33.60 -9.26 -2.99
C CYS A 561 -34.12 -8.86 -4.37
N LEU A 562 -34.38 -9.88 -5.21
CA LEU A 562 -35.11 -9.74 -6.47
C LEU A 562 -36.31 -10.69 -6.46
N ALA A 563 -37.49 -10.14 -6.75
CA ALA A 563 -38.68 -10.96 -6.97
C ALA A 563 -38.74 -11.41 -8.42
N LEU A 564 -39.12 -12.66 -8.60
CA LEU A 564 -39.30 -13.30 -9.89
C LEU A 564 -40.75 -13.67 -10.07
N ALA A 565 -41.32 -13.23 -11.20
CA ALA A 565 -42.72 -13.48 -11.53
C ALA A 565 -42.90 -13.83 -13.00
N THR A 566 -44.05 -14.36 -13.33
CA THR A 566 -44.42 -14.70 -14.70
C THR A 566 -45.85 -14.24 -15.01
N ARG A 567 -46.08 -13.88 -16.23
CA ARG A 567 -47.42 -13.65 -16.77
C ARG A 567 -47.72 -14.77 -17.75
N ASP A 568 -48.64 -15.69 -17.38
CA ASP A 568 -48.90 -16.89 -18.15
C ASP A 568 -49.68 -16.62 -19.47
N ALA A 569 -50.45 -15.56 -19.48
CA ALA A 569 -51.23 -15.18 -20.65
C ALA A 569 -51.00 -13.67 -20.99
N PRO A 570 -49.80 -13.33 -21.51
CA PRO A 570 -49.50 -11.92 -21.86
C PRO A 570 -50.31 -11.46 -23.08
N PRO A 571 -50.51 -10.15 -23.29
CA PRO A 571 -51.04 -9.61 -24.54
C PRO A 571 -50.22 -10.10 -25.73
N ARG A 572 -50.85 -10.16 -26.91
CA ARG A 572 -50.10 -10.49 -28.13
C ARG A 572 -49.08 -9.37 -28.43
N LYS A 573 -47.95 -9.74 -29.01
CA LYS A 573 -46.93 -8.80 -29.45
C LYS A 573 -47.46 -7.64 -30.29
N GLU A 574 -48.45 -7.94 -31.13
CA GLU A 574 -49.08 -6.98 -32.01
C GLU A 574 -49.90 -5.92 -31.26
N ASP A 575 -50.43 -6.26 -30.08
CA ASP A 575 -51.21 -5.38 -29.21
C ASP A 575 -50.35 -4.54 -28.25
N MET A 576 -49.02 -4.73 -28.26
CA MET A 576 -48.07 -4.02 -27.42
C MET A 576 -47.42 -2.86 -28.18
N GLU A 577 -47.44 -1.69 -27.59
CA GLU A 577 -46.72 -0.53 -28.09
C GLU A 577 -45.29 -0.53 -27.49
N LEU A 578 -44.34 -1.10 -28.22
CA LEU A 578 -42.97 -1.26 -27.75
C LEU A 578 -42.16 0.03 -27.83
N ASP A 579 -42.63 1.02 -28.58
CA ASP A 579 -41.95 2.30 -28.71
C ASP A 579 -42.24 3.28 -27.57
N ASP A 580 -43.27 3.01 -26.76
CA ASP A 580 -43.69 3.84 -25.64
C ASP A 580 -43.36 3.15 -24.30
N CYS A 581 -42.25 3.58 -23.67
CA CYS A 581 -41.81 3.02 -22.41
C CYS A 581 -42.77 3.24 -21.23
N SER A 582 -43.63 4.26 -21.32
CA SER A 582 -44.62 4.58 -20.28
C SER A 582 -45.73 3.53 -20.17
N LYS A 583 -45.96 2.76 -21.20
CA LYS A 583 -46.96 1.68 -21.23
C LYS A 583 -46.46 0.33 -20.77
N PHE A 584 -45.16 0.16 -20.52
CA PHE A 584 -44.58 -1.11 -20.10
C PHE A 584 -45.12 -1.59 -18.75
N VAL A 585 -45.43 -0.68 -17.83
CA VAL A 585 -46.07 -1.01 -16.55
C VAL A 585 -47.39 -1.75 -16.75
N GLN A 586 -48.19 -1.38 -17.77
CA GLN A 586 -49.48 -2.01 -18.08
C GLN A 586 -49.34 -3.44 -18.58
N TYR A 587 -48.24 -3.75 -19.25
CA TYR A 587 -47.92 -5.07 -19.73
C TYR A 587 -47.41 -6.00 -18.62
N GLU A 588 -46.78 -5.46 -17.59
CA GLU A 588 -46.29 -6.18 -16.44
C GLU A 588 -47.29 -6.18 -15.27
N THR A 589 -48.54 -6.48 -15.57
CA THR A 589 -49.65 -6.60 -14.61
C THR A 589 -50.23 -8.01 -14.61
N ASP A 590 -51.04 -8.33 -13.62
CA ASP A 590 -51.65 -9.67 -13.45
C ASP A 590 -50.58 -10.78 -13.40
N LEU A 591 -49.51 -10.52 -12.66
CA LEU A 591 -48.35 -11.40 -12.55
C LEU A 591 -48.60 -12.53 -11.54
N THR A 592 -47.98 -13.68 -11.78
CA THR A 592 -47.92 -14.80 -10.85
C THR A 592 -46.58 -14.81 -10.18
N PHE A 593 -46.54 -14.61 -8.85
CA PHE A 593 -45.29 -14.65 -8.09
C PHE A 593 -44.73 -16.07 -8.06
N VAL A 594 -43.48 -16.24 -8.45
CA VAL A 594 -42.77 -17.54 -8.46
C VAL A 594 -41.86 -17.70 -7.25
N GLY A 595 -41.01 -16.72 -7.01
CA GLY A 595 -40.06 -16.81 -5.92
C GLY A 595 -39.23 -15.56 -5.79
N CYS A 596 -38.31 -15.60 -4.84
CA CYS A 596 -37.39 -14.49 -4.55
C CYS A 596 -35.98 -15.05 -4.36
N VAL A 597 -34.99 -14.32 -4.83
CA VAL A 597 -33.58 -14.61 -4.63
C VAL A 597 -32.94 -13.50 -3.80
N GLY A 598 -32.08 -13.89 -2.84
CA GLY A 598 -31.29 -12.97 -2.04
C GLY A 598 -29.82 -13.03 -2.46
N MET A 599 -29.26 -11.91 -2.80
CA MET A 599 -27.91 -11.78 -3.27
C MET A 599 -27.06 -10.98 -2.30
N LEU A 600 -25.79 -11.33 -2.22
CA LEU A 600 -24.82 -10.65 -1.41
C LEU A 600 -23.47 -10.65 -2.14
N ASP A 601 -22.71 -9.59 -1.95
CA ASP A 601 -21.28 -9.61 -2.20
C ASP A 601 -20.60 -10.20 -0.95
N PRO A 602 -20.21 -11.47 -0.96
CA PRO A 602 -19.79 -12.14 0.25
C PRO A 602 -18.37 -11.73 0.65
N PRO A 603 -18.05 -11.70 1.96
CA PRO A 603 -16.69 -11.49 2.39
C PRO A 603 -15.80 -12.64 1.92
N ARG A 604 -14.52 -12.33 1.68
CA ARG A 604 -13.53 -13.36 1.32
C ARG A 604 -13.36 -14.35 2.48
N PRO A 605 -13.22 -15.66 2.23
CA PRO A 605 -13.19 -16.66 3.29
C PRO A 605 -12.06 -16.47 4.32
N GLU A 606 -10.91 -16.00 3.88
CA GLU A 606 -9.72 -15.80 4.71
C GLU A 606 -9.71 -14.51 5.53
N VAL A 607 -10.57 -13.54 5.21
CA VAL A 607 -10.51 -12.19 5.82
C VAL A 607 -10.90 -12.21 7.29
N ALA A 608 -11.89 -13.01 7.69
CA ALA A 608 -12.30 -13.10 9.10
C ALA A 608 -11.14 -13.55 10.01
N ALA A 609 -10.39 -14.56 9.58
CA ALA A 609 -9.20 -15.02 10.29
C ALA A 609 -8.11 -13.93 10.33
N CYS A 610 -7.90 -13.22 9.24
CA CYS A 610 -6.93 -12.13 9.16
C CYS A 610 -7.29 -10.96 10.10
N ILE A 611 -8.57 -10.62 10.22
CA ILE A 611 -9.04 -9.57 11.14
C ILE A 611 -8.81 -9.99 12.59
N THR A 612 -9.05 -11.24 12.93
CA THR A 612 -8.74 -11.78 14.26
C THR A 612 -7.23 -11.65 14.55
N ARG A 613 -6.38 -11.98 13.61
CA ARG A 613 -4.93 -11.79 13.73
C ARG A 613 -4.55 -10.31 13.91
N CYS A 614 -5.21 -9.41 13.22
CA CYS A 614 -5.00 -7.96 13.38
C CYS A 614 -5.32 -7.50 14.81
N TYR A 615 -6.43 -7.95 15.40
CA TYR A 615 -6.76 -7.61 16.79
C TYR A 615 -5.76 -8.17 17.77
N GLN A 616 -5.29 -9.39 17.59
CA GLN A 616 -4.22 -9.96 18.40
C GLN A 616 -2.92 -9.16 18.28
N ALA A 617 -2.66 -8.62 17.11
CA ALA A 617 -1.49 -7.78 16.83
C ALA A 617 -1.65 -6.32 17.28
N GLY A 618 -2.79 -5.95 17.87
CA GLY A 618 -3.08 -4.59 18.31
C GLY A 618 -3.40 -3.62 17.16
N ILE A 619 -3.72 -4.14 15.98
CA ILE A 619 -4.08 -3.35 14.81
C ILE A 619 -5.58 -3.21 14.74
N ARG A 620 -6.08 -1.97 14.70
CA ARG A 620 -7.49 -1.68 14.51
C ARG A 620 -7.82 -1.70 13.02
N VAL A 621 -8.88 -2.42 12.66
CA VAL A 621 -9.39 -2.47 11.29
C VAL A 621 -10.63 -1.60 11.20
N VAL A 622 -10.63 -0.65 10.27
CA VAL A 622 -11.73 0.25 9.99
C VAL A 622 -12.25 -0.04 8.58
N MET A 623 -13.54 -0.35 8.48
CA MET A 623 -14.18 -0.52 7.17
C MET A 623 -14.65 0.82 6.65
N ILE A 624 -14.35 1.09 5.39
CA ILE A 624 -14.80 2.28 4.67
C ILE A 624 -15.52 1.83 3.40
N THR A 625 -16.71 2.34 3.17
CA THR A 625 -17.51 1.92 2.01
C THR A 625 -18.45 3.02 1.54
N GLY A 626 -18.77 3.00 0.24
CA GLY A 626 -19.83 3.81 -0.33
C GLY A 626 -21.24 3.21 -0.15
N ASP A 627 -21.35 1.98 0.37
CA ASP A 627 -22.61 1.31 0.63
C ASP A 627 -23.35 1.91 1.82
N ASN A 628 -24.61 1.54 1.98
CA ASN A 628 -25.41 2.00 3.11
C ASN A 628 -24.90 1.41 4.44
N LYS A 629 -25.23 2.10 5.53
CA LYS A 629 -24.78 1.73 6.89
C LYS A 629 -25.25 0.32 7.31
N GLY A 630 -26.44 -0.09 6.95
CA GLY A 630 -26.97 -1.40 7.30
C GLY A 630 -26.16 -2.54 6.69
N THR A 631 -25.85 -2.47 5.42
CA THR A 631 -25.02 -3.45 4.71
C THR A 631 -23.60 -3.46 5.27
N ALA A 632 -23.02 -2.30 5.50
CA ALA A 632 -21.66 -2.17 6.05
C ALA A 632 -21.55 -2.80 7.44
N VAL A 633 -22.50 -2.51 8.33
CA VAL A 633 -22.52 -3.09 9.68
C VAL A 633 -22.74 -4.60 9.64
N ALA A 634 -23.59 -5.11 8.76
CA ALA A 634 -23.83 -6.54 8.61
C ALA A 634 -22.54 -7.28 8.20
N ILE A 635 -21.82 -6.75 7.24
CA ILE A 635 -20.53 -7.31 6.80
C ILE A 635 -19.49 -7.21 7.91
N CYS A 636 -19.42 -6.10 8.64
CA CYS A 636 -18.53 -5.95 9.80
C CYS A 636 -18.79 -7.01 10.87
N ARG A 637 -20.04 -7.34 11.14
CA ARG A 637 -20.40 -8.41 12.10
C ARG A 637 -19.96 -9.79 11.59
N ARG A 638 -20.14 -10.07 10.33
CA ARG A 638 -19.69 -11.34 9.71
C ARG A 638 -18.18 -11.49 9.74
N LEU A 639 -17.45 -10.40 9.57
CA LEU A 639 -15.99 -10.41 9.58
C LEU A 639 -15.39 -10.38 10.99
N GLY A 640 -16.20 -10.11 12.02
CA GLY A 640 -15.72 -9.99 13.39
C GLY A 640 -15.19 -8.60 13.76
N ILE A 641 -15.38 -7.59 12.92
CA ILE A 641 -15.07 -6.19 13.26
C ILE A 641 -15.97 -5.72 14.38
N PHE A 642 -17.24 -6.08 14.35
CA PHE A 642 -18.19 -5.92 15.45
C PHE A 642 -18.61 -7.29 15.99
N GLY A 643 -18.92 -7.39 17.28
CA GLY A 643 -19.56 -8.56 17.86
C GLY A 643 -21.00 -8.72 17.35
N ASP A 644 -21.52 -9.94 17.36
CA ASP A 644 -22.87 -10.25 16.86
C ASP A 644 -23.99 -9.46 17.56
N THR A 645 -23.78 -9.11 18.82
CA THR A 645 -24.73 -8.38 19.66
C THR A 645 -24.23 -7.01 20.09
N GLU A 646 -23.07 -6.57 19.57
CA GLU A 646 -22.46 -5.30 19.93
C GLU A 646 -23.31 -4.12 19.45
N ASP A 647 -23.53 -3.13 20.31
CA ASP A 647 -24.16 -1.88 19.96
C ASP A 647 -23.18 -1.05 19.11
N VAL A 648 -23.61 -0.69 17.90
CA VAL A 648 -22.81 0.07 16.94
C VAL A 648 -22.95 1.59 17.10
N ALA A 649 -23.76 2.07 18.04
CA ALA A 649 -23.90 3.50 18.31
C ALA A 649 -22.57 4.12 18.74
N GLY A 650 -22.15 5.19 18.03
CA GLY A 650 -20.86 5.83 18.26
C GLY A 650 -19.65 5.07 17.69
N LYS A 651 -19.86 3.97 16.98
CA LYS A 651 -18.80 3.14 16.37
C LYS A 651 -18.95 2.99 14.87
N ALA A 652 -20.10 3.33 14.32
CA ALA A 652 -20.35 3.34 12.88
C ALA A 652 -20.99 4.68 12.50
N TYR A 653 -20.49 5.30 11.48
CA TYR A 653 -20.92 6.61 11.01
C TYR A 653 -21.19 6.58 9.51
N THR A 654 -22.19 7.35 9.08
CA THR A 654 -22.33 7.72 7.65
C THR A 654 -21.48 8.95 7.38
N GLY A 655 -21.17 9.21 6.09
CA GLY A 655 -20.45 10.43 5.72
C GLY A 655 -21.15 11.70 6.20
N ARG A 656 -22.50 11.74 6.16
CA ARG A 656 -23.28 12.88 6.65
C ARG A 656 -23.22 13.04 8.15
N GLU A 657 -23.37 11.95 8.91
CA GLU A 657 -23.25 11.97 10.37
C GLU A 657 -21.88 12.50 10.76
N PHE A 658 -20.84 12.08 10.04
CA PHE A 658 -19.49 12.55 10.28
C PHE A 658 -19.30 14.04 9.95
N ASP A 659 -19.90 14.52 8.85
CA ASP A 659 -19.84 15.94 8.44
C ASP A 659 -20.60 16.85 9.42
N ASP A 660 -21.64 16.35 10.06
CA ASP A 660 -22.46 17.11 11.03
C ASP A 660 -21.74 17.29 12.38
N LEU A 661 -20.68 16.54 12.63
CA LEU A 661 -19.87 16.67 13.84
C LEU A 661 -18.95 17.89 13.76
N SER A 662 -18.68 18.52 14.90
CA SER A 662 -17.64 19.55 14.99
C SER A 662 -16.25 18.92 14.76
N PRO A 663 -15.22 19.72 14.37
CA PRO A 663 -13.88 19.16 14.14
C PRO A 663 -13.33 18.33 15.32
N GLU A 664 -13.57 18.76 16.55
CA GLU A 664 -13.16 18.02 17.75
C GLU A 664 -13.96 16.72 17.91
N GLN A 665 -15.27 16.75 17.64
CA GLN A 665 -16.12 15.56 17.66
C GLN A 665 -15.74 14.57 16.55
N GLN A 666 -15.37 15.05 15.36
CA GLN A 666 -14.84 14.21 14.27
C GLN A 666 -13.56 13.49 14.70
N ARG A 667 -12.68 14.20 15.35
CA ARG A 667 -11.44 13.65 15.89
C ARG A 667 -11.70 12.53 16.89
N GLN A 668 -12.60 12.75 17.83
CA GLN A 668 -12.99 11.72 18.81
C GLN A 668 -13.72 10.54 18.15
N ALA A 669 -14.56 10.81 17.16
CA ALA A 669 -15.26 9.78 16.39
C ALA A 669 -14.26 8.86 15.66
N CYS A 670 -13.22 9.39 15.04
CA CYS A 670 -12.20 8.60 14.38
C CYS A 670 -11.43 7.67 15.34
N ARG A 671 -11.37 8.03 16.60
CA ARG A 671 -10.71 7.20 17.63
C ARG A 671 -11.50 5.94 17.97
N THR A 672 -12.83 6.00 17.94
CA THR A 672 -13.71 4.91 18.37
C THR A 672 -14.40 4.19 17.22
N ALA A 673 -14.55 4.83 16.08
CA ALA A 673 -15.27 4.28 14.92
C ALA A 673 -14.50 3.13 14.27
N ARG A 674 -15.24 2.10 13.86
CA ARG A 674 -14.71 0.94 13.13
C ARG A 674 -15.39 0.74 11.79
N CYS A 675 -16.38 1.57 11.46
CA CYS A 675 -17.08 1.52 10.19
C CYS A 675 -17.52 2.92 9.76
N PHE A 676 -17.23 3.25 8.49
CA PHE A 676 -17.73 4.45 7.85
C PHE A 676 -18.46 4.05 6.57
N ALA A 677 -19.74 4.39 6.49
CA ALA A 677 -20.59 4.08 5.36
C ALA A 677 -20.92 5.36 4.56
N ARG A 678 -21.30 5.24 3.32
CA ARG A 678 -21.63 6.38 2.43
C ARG A 678 -20.54 7.45 2.42
N VAL A 679 -19.30 7.02 2.33
CA VAL A 679 -18.12 7.87 2.46
C VAL A 679 -17.69 8.33 1.06
N GLU A 680 -17.45 9.63 0.93
CA GLU A 680 -16.77 10.22 -0.22
C GLU A 680 -15.24 10.15 -0.02
N PRO A 681 -14.45 10.21 -1.09
CA PRO A 681 -12.99 10.26 -0.98
C PRO A 681 -12.44 11.41 -0.11
N ALA A 682 -13.12 12.56 -0.08
CA ALA A 682 -12.78 13.67 0.82
C ALA A 682 -12.86 13.27 2.30
N HIS A 683 -13.80 12.39 2.67
CA HIS A 683 -13.90 11.86 4.03
C HIS A 683 -12.71 10.98 4.38
N LYS A 684 -12.20 10.20 3.42
CA LYS A 684 -11.00 9.39 3.63
C LYS A 684 -9.80 10.26 4.04
N SER A 685 -9.60 11.38 3.38
CA SER A 685 -8.54 12.33 3.72
C SER A 685 -8.70 12.88 5.13
N ARG A 686 -9.91 13.24 5.54
CA ARG A 686 -10.20 13.73 6.89
C ARG A 686 -10.00 12.65 7.96
N ILE A 687 -10.41 11.42 7.67
CA ILE A 687 -10.20 10.27 8.58
C ILE A 687 -8.69 10.06 8.80
N VAL A 688 -7.92 10.10 7.73
CA VAL A 688 -6.45 9.97 7.82
C VAL A 688 -5.85 11.11 8.67
N GLU A 689 -6.25 12.35 8.43
CA GLU A 689 -5.79 13.51 9.21
C GLU A 689 -6.09 13.36 10.70
N ASN A 690 -7.32 12.96 11.03
CA ASN A 690 -7.74 12.77 12.41
C ASN A 690 -6.99 11.63 13.10
N LEU A 691 -6.77 10.52 12.42
CA LEU A 691 -5.98 9.40 12.94
C LEU A 691 -4.51 9.80 13.14
N GLN A 692 -3.94 10.56 12.21
CA GLN A 692 -2.58 11.09 12.34
C GLN A 692 -2.44 12.04 13.53
N SER A 693 -3.49 12.78 13.88
CA SER A 693 -3.49 13.67 15.05
C SER A 693 -3.31 12.91 16.37
N PHE A 694 -3.66 11.62 16.40
CA PHE A 694 -3.42 10.72 17.54
C PHE A 694 -2.09 9.96 17.44
N ASN A 695 -1.23 10.34 16.52
CA ASN A 695 0.07 9.68 16.23
C ASN A 695 -0.08 8.20 15.80
N GLU A 696 -1.18 7.84 15.19
CA GLU A 696 -1.38 6.51 14.63
C GLU A 696 -0.81 6.42 13.21
N ILE A 697 -0.21 5.29 12.90
CA ILE A 697 0.28 4.99 11.56
C ILE A 697 -0.85 4.31 10.80
N THR A 698 -1.37 4.99 9.81
CA THR A 698 -2.57 4.60 9.09
C THR A 698 -2.25 4.01 7.72
N ALA A 699 -2.77 2.83 7.44
CA ALA A 699 -2.83 2.26 6.10
C ALA A 699 -4.22 2.55 5.52
N MET A 700 -4.28 3.14 4.33
CA MET A 700 -5.53 3.49 3.66
C MET A 700 -5.59 2.82 2.29
N THR A 701 -6.69 2.14 2.00
CA THR A 701 -6.91 1.55 0.68
C THR A 701 -7.68 2.49 -0.24
N GLY A 702 -7.49 2.32 -1.54
CA GLY A 702 -8.20 3.07 -2.55
C GLY A 702 -7.95 2.53 -3.94
N ASP A 703 -8.90 2.71 -4.84
CA ASP A 703 -8.82 2.21 -6.21
C ASP A 703 -9.18 3.26 -7.28
N GLY A 704 -9.81 4.35 -6.89
CA GLY A 704 -10.24 5.41 -7.80
C GLY A 704 -9.32 6.63 -7.81
N VAL A 705 -9.49 7.46 -8.82
CA VAL A 705 -8.77 8.73 -8.95
C VAL A 705 -9.02 9.66 -7.76
N ASN A 706 -10.26 9.68 -7.26
CA ASN A 706 -10.65 10.48 -6.09
C ASN A 706 -9.94 10.05 -4.79
N ASP A 707 -9.52 8.81 -4.70
CA ASP A 707 -8.84 8.27 -3.52
C ASP A 707 -7.36 8.67 -3.46
N ALA A 708 -6.80 9.16 -4.56
CA ALA A 708 -5.38 9.47 -4.65
C ALA A 708 -4.88 10.48 -3.59
N PRO A 709 -5.61 11.58 -3.26
CA PRO A 709 -5.18 12.47 -2.18
C PRO A 709 -5.08 11.77 -0.82
N ALA A 710 -6.06 10.91 -0.49
CA ALA A 710 -6.05 10.14 0.76
C ALA A 710 -4.92 9.11 0.79
N LEU A 711 -4.66 8.42 -0.32
CA LEU A 711 -3.56 7.47 -0.45
C LEU A 711 -2.21 8.15 -0.27
N LYS A 712 -2.04 9.31 -0.86
CA LYS A 712 -0.79 10.08 -0.75
C LYS A 712 -0.57 10.61 0.66
N LYS A 713 -1.64 10.98 1.37
CA LYS A 713 -1.60 11.54 2.71
C LYS A 713 -1.37 10.49 3.80
N ALA A 714 -1.91 9.28 3.63
CA ALA A 714 -1.69 8.19 4.57
C ALA A 714 -0.22 7.79 4.60
N GLU A 715 0.26 7.32 5.75
CA GLU A 715 1.63 6.79 5.87
C GLU A 715 1.85 5.63 4.90
N ILE A 716 0.84 4.78 4.74
CA ILE A 716 0.82 3.72 3.74
C ILE A 716 -0.46 3.84 2.92
N GLY A 717 -0.35 4.35 1.71
CA GLY A 717 -1.41 4.27 0.72
C GLY A 717 -1.36 2.90 0.04
N ILE A 718 -2.51 2.24 -0.09
CA ILE A 718 -2.63 0.91 -0.68
C ILE A 718 -3.59 1.01 -1.86
N ALA A 719 -3.09 0.78 -3.07
CA ALA A 719 -3.91 0.74 -4.27
C ALA A 719 -4.27 -0.70 -4.63
N MET A 720 -5.45 -0.88 -5.20
CA MET A 720 -5.86 -2.17 -5.75
C MET A 720 -5.19 -2.43 -7.09
N GLY A 721 -4.89 -3.68 -7.41
CA GLY A 721 -4.33 -4.07 -8.70
C GLY A 721 -5.27 -3.77 -9.87
N SER A 722 -6.57 -3.84 -9.63
CA SER A 722 -7.63 -3.46 -10.55
C SER A 722 -7.94 -1.95 -10.57
N GLY A 723 -7.27 -1.18 -9.73
CA GLY A 723 -7.48 0.26 -9.59
C GLY A 723 -6.89 1.08 -10.75
N THR A 724 -7.15 2.39 -10.71
CA THR A 724 -6.66 3.32 -11.73
C THR A 724 -5.14 3.53 -11.62
N ALA A 725 -4.52 3.94 -12.72
CA ALA A 725 -3.09 4.26 -12.74
C ALA A 725 -2.74 5.38 -11.76
N VAL A 726 -3.63 6.35 -11.58
CA VAL A 726 -3.45 7.46 -10.62
C VAL A 726 -3.41 6.95 -9.18
N ALA A 727 -4.35 6.08 -8.79
CA ALA A 727 -4.36 5.48 -7.46
C ALA A 727 -3.08 4.66 -7.23
N LYS A 728 -2.67 3.86 -8.18
CA LYS A 728 -1.42 3.08 -8.11
C LYS A 728 -0.19 3.97 -7.96
N SER A 729 -0.14 5.09 -8.69
CA SER A 729 0.97 6.04 -8.62
C SER A 729 1.02 6.83 -7.32
N ALA A 730 -0.14 7.08 -6.70
CA ALA A 730 -0.23 7.78 -5.42
C ALA A 730 0.06 6.87 -4.22
N ALA A 731 -0.07 5.56 -4.38
CA ALA A 731 0.09 4.59 -3.31
C ALA A 731 1.53 4.12 -3.15
N GLU A 732 1.92 3.78 -1.94
CA GLU A 732 3.21 3.14 -1.65
C GLU A 732 3.18 1.63 -1.91
N MET A 733 2.01 1.02 -1.88
CA MET A 733 1.84 -0.42 -2.08
C MET A 733 0.66 -0.70 -3.01
N VAL A 734 0.80 -1.71 -3.86
CA VAL A 734 -0.26 -2.18 -4.76
C VAL A 734 -0.54 -3.66 -4.47
N LEU A 735 -1.80 -4.01 -4.29
CA LEU A 735 -2.23 -5.40 -4.12
C LEU A 735 -2.57 -6.02 -5.48
N SER A 736 -1.83 -7.03 -5.90
CA SER A 736 -2.07 -7.68 -7.19
C SER A 736 -3.35 -8.54 -7.21
N ASP A 737 -3.76 -9.05 -6.05
CA ASP A 737 -4.95 -9.90 -5.87
C ASP A 737 -6.14 -9.17 -5.22
N ASP A 738 -6.02 -7.89 -4.92
CA ASP A 738 -7.01 -7.05 -4.23
C ASP A 738 -7.48 -7.59 -2.86
N ASN A 739 -6.74 -8.51 -2.27
CA ASN A 739 -7.14 -9.24 -1.07
C ASN A 739 -6.62 -8.57 0.21
N PHE A 740 -7.49 -8.39 1.20
CA PHE A 740 -7.12 -7.87 2.52
C PHE A 740 -6.06 -8.74 3.22
N ALA A 741 -6.11 -10.06 3.03
CA ALA A 741 -5.11 -10.97 3.58
C ALA A 741 -3.68 -10.62 3.16
N SER A 742 -3.51 -10.11 1.94
CA SER A 742 -2.21 -9.64 1.45
C SER A 742 -1.70 -8.41 2.20
N ILE A 743 -2.59 -7.53 2.66
CA ILE A 743 -2.23 -6.38 3.52
C ILE A 743 -1.68 -6.89 4.85
N VAL A 744 -2.36 -7.83 5.47
CA VAL A 744 -1.95 -8.41 6.76
C VAL A 744 -0.62 -9.14 6.63
N ALA A 745 -0.43 -9.90 5.55
CA ALA A 745 0.84 -10.56 5.26
C ALA A 745 1.98 -9.55 5.07
N ALA A 746 1.72 -8.43 4.41
CA ALA A 746 2.69 -7.34 4.23
C ALA A 746 3.06 -6.68 5.55
N VAL A 747 2.10 -6.46 6.44
CA VAL A 747 2.36 -5.91 7.78
C VAL A 747 3.23 -6.87 8.60
N GLU A 748 2.95 -8.16 8.55
CA GLU A 748 3.76 -9.20 9.21
C GLU A 748 5.21 -9.19 8.73
N GLU A 749 5.41 -9.14 7.40
CA GLU A 749 6.74 -9.03 6.80
C GLU A 749 7.44 -7.72 7.18
N GLY A 750 6.71 -6.61 7.20
CA GLY A 750 7.24 -5.32 7.63
C GLY A 750 7.73 -5.33 9.07
N ARG A 751 7.01 -5.99 9.97
CA ARG A 751 7.43 -6.19 11.35
C ARG A 751 8.69 -7.03 11.47
N ALA A 752 8.76 -8.13 10.72
CA ALA A 752 9.92 -9.00 10.68
C ALA A 752 11.16 -8.25 10.16
N ILE A 753 11.02 -7.51 9.08
CA ILE A 753 12.10 -6.71 8.49
C ILE A 753 12.58 -5.65 9.46
N TYR A 754 11.67 -4.95 10.14
CA TYR A 754 12.06 -3.94 11.13
C TYR A 754 12.84 -4.55 12.30
N SER A 755 12.43 -5.70 12.80
CA SER A 755 13.16 -6.41 13.86
C SER A 755 14.58 -6.74 13.42
N ASN A 756 14.75 -7.20 12.19
CA ASN A 756 16.06 -7.49 11.63
C ASN A 756 16.89 -6.22 11.42
N MET A 757 16.24 -5.14 10.97
CA MET A 757 16.89 -3.84 10.80
C MET A 757 17.43 -3.30 12.14
N LYS A 758 16.67 -3.43 13.21
CA LYS A 758 17.15 -3.07 14.55
C LYS A 758 18.44 -3.80 14.90
N GLN A 759 18.51 -5.09 14.62
CA GLN A 759 19.70 -5.91 14.94
C GLN A 759 20.93 -5.40 14.19
N PHE A 760 20.85 -5.20 12.88
CA PHE A 760 22.04 -4.76 12.15
C PHE A 760 22.39 -3.29 12.39
N ILE A 761 21.40 -2.40 12.61
CA ILE A 761 21.68 -1.01 12.97
C ILE A 761 22.44 -0.94 14.30
N ARG A 762 22.00 -1.69 15.30
CA ARG A 762 22.67 -1.78 16.60
C ARG A 762 24.09 -2.34 16.47
N TYR A 763 24.24 -3.38 15.66
CA TYR A 763 25.55 -3.97 15.37
C TYR A 763 26.51 -2.93 14.78
N LEU A 764 26.11 -2.21 13.76
CA LEU A 764 26.94 -1.20 13.11
C LEU A 764 27.27 -0.02 14.06
N ILE A 765 26.31 0.42 14.85
CA ILE A 765 26.54 1.49 15.83
C ILE A 765 27.51 1.04 16.91
N SER A 766 27.40 -0.18 17.42
CA SER A 766 28.34 -0.71 18.41
C SER A 766 29.77 -0.82 17.87
N SER A 767 29.92 -1.20 16.61
CA SER A 767 31.19 -1.18 15.90
C SER A 767 31.82 0.21 15.87
N ASN A 768 31.00 1.22 15.49
CA ASN A 768 31.49 2.59 15.43
C ASN A 768 31.86 3.17 16.80
N VAL A 769 31.15 2.81 17.86
CA VAL A 769 31.51 3.17 19.23
C VAL A 769 32.87 2.59 19.59
N GLY A 770 33.12 1.33 19.22
CA GLY A 770 34.42 0.70 19.44
C GLY A 770 35.56 1.42 18.73
N GLU A 771 35.38 1.80 17.50
CA GLU A 771 36.34 2.56 16.71
C GLU A 771 36.65 3.93 17.31
N VAL A 772 35.60 4.67 17.71
CA VAL A 772 35.75 5.98 18.37
C VAL A 772 36.50 5.86 19.68
N VAL A 773 36.17 4.87 20.50
CA VAL A 773 36.87 4.62 21.78
C VAL A 773 38.36 4.29 21.53
N CYS A 774 38.66 3.50 20.54
CA CYS A 774 40.04 3.18 20.15
C CYS A 774 40.83 4.43 19.81
N ILE A 775 40.32 5.26 18.92
CA ILE A 775 41.04 6.48 18.48
C ILE A 775 41.17 7.50 19.63
N PHE A 776 40.11 7.64 20.41
CA PHE A 776 40.10 8.57 21.56
C PHE A 776 41.12 8.15 22.60
N LEU A 777 41.21 6.87 22.96
CA LEU A 777 42.19 6.33 23.89
C LEU A 777 43.63 6.51 23.37
N THR A 778 43.83 6.23 22.09
CA THR A 778 45.13 6.42 21.44
C THR A 778 45.60 7.85 21.53
N ALA A 779 44.69 8.79 21.25
CA ALA A 779 44.99 10.22 21.31
C ALA A 779 45.28 10.72 22.72
N ILE A 780 44.46 10.31 23.71
CA ILE A 780 44.64 10.74 25.12
C ILE A 780 45.89 10.13 25.74
N LEU A 781 46.13 8.87 25.49
CA LEU A 781 47.32 8.20 26.04
C LEU A 781 48.60 8.59 25.33
N GLY A 782 48.54 9.30 24.22
CA GLY A 782 49.71 9.71 23.46
C GLY A 782 50.42 8.55 22.74
N LEU A 783 49.68 7.47 22.42
CA LEU A 783 50.23 6.31 21.72
C LEU A 783 50.27 6.56 20.20
N PRO A 784 51.09 5.76 19.44
CA PRO A 784 51.01 5.80 17.98
C PRO A 784 49.62 5.43 17.49
N GLU A 785 49.21 5.93 16.33
CA GLU A 785 47.90 5.62 15.73
C GLU A 785 47.69 4.10 15.59
N ALA A 786 46.65 3.59 16.21
CA ALA A 786 46.28 2.18 16.10
C ALA A 786 45.54 1.87 14.79
N LEU A 787 44.72 2.79 14.32
CA LEU A 787 43.94 2.66 13.08
C LEU A 787 44.03 3.94 12.24
N ILE A 788 44.08 3.82 10.94
CA ILE A 788 44.08 4.95 10.00
C ILE A 788 42.70 5.06 9.32
N PRO A 789 42.35 6.23 8.80
CA PRO A 789 41.01 6.44 8.19
C PRO A 789 40.65 5.48 7.06
N VAL A 790 41.57 5.12 6.20
CA VAL A 790 41.32 4.14 5.10
C VAL A 790 40.90 2.77 5.64
N GLN A 791 41.57 2.30 6.71
CA GLN A 791 41.22 1.04 7.38
C GLN A 791 39.83 1.12 7.99
N LEU A 792 39.48 2.24 8.63
CA LEU A 792 38.18 2.47 9.24
C LEU A 792 37.07 2.47 8.20
N LEU A 793 37.28 3.13 7.05
CA LEU A 793 36.36 3.11 5.94
C LEU A 793 36.15 1.70 5.41
N TRP A 794 37.20 0.93 5.25
CA TRP A 794 37.11 -0.45 4.79
C TRP A 794 36.29 -1.31 5.77
N VAL A 795 36.58 -1.22 7.07
CA VAL A 795 35.82 -1.94 8.10
C VAL A 795 34.36 -1.55 8.08
N ASN A 796 34.06 -0.28 8.14
CA ASN A 796 32.66 0.20 8.20
C ASN A 796 31.85 -0.15 6.93
N LEU A 797 32.48 -0.10 5.77
CA LEU A 797 31.77 -0.26 4.51
C LEU A 797 31.67 -1.73 4.08
N VAL A 798 32.79 -2.46 4.11
CA VAL A 798 32.88 -3.81 3.55
C VAL A 798 32.84 -4.88 4.63
N THR A 799 33.73 -4.83 5.58
CA THR A 799 33.91 -5.88 6.59
C THR A 799 32.68 -6.02 7.48
N ASP A 800 32.13 -4.93 7.96
CA ASP A 800 30.93 -4.94 8.79
C ASP A 800 29.64 -4.94 7.98
N GLY A 801 29.68 -4.46 6.74
CA GLY A 801 28.52 -4.41 5.86
C GLY A 801 27.98 -5.78 5.46
N LEU A 802 28.82 -6.76 5.25
CA LEU A 802 28.41 -8.11 4.88
C LEU A 802 27.66 -8.82 6.02
N PRO A 803 28.18 -8.90 7.25
CA PRO A 803 27.44 -9.46 8.38
C PRO A 803 26.16 -8.69 8.71
N ALA A 804 26.18 -7.36 8.62
CA ALA A 804 25.00 -6.55 8.83
C ALA A 804 23.89 -6.89 7.84
N THR A 805 24.22 -7.05 6.56
CA THR A 805 23.27 -7.50 5.53
C THR A 805 22.73 -8.89 5.85
N ALA A 806 23.59 -9.80 6.30
CA ALA A 806 23.19 -11.17 6.67
C ALA A 806 22.28 -11.21 7.89
N LEU A 807 22.42 -10.29 8.83
CA LEU A 807 21.49 -10.16 9.97
C LEU A 807 20.06 -9.82 9.52
N GLY A 808 19.90 -9.22 8.36
CA GLY A 808 18.59 -9.01 7.74
C GLY A 808 17.84 -10.30 7.37
N PHE A 809 18.51 -11.43 7.36
CA PHE A 809 17.92 -12.76 7.10
C PHE A 809 17.62 -13.55 8.38
N ASN A 810 17.72 -12.95 9.55
CA ASN A 810 17.34 -13.60 10.79
C ASN A 810 15.90 -14.11 10.69
N PRO A 811 15.60 -15.33 11.20
CA PRO A 811 14.23 -15.86 11.15
C PRO A 811 13.30 -14.95 11.98
N PRO A 812 12.04 -14.72 11.52
CA PRO A 812 11.09 -13.95 12.28
C PRO A 812 10.70 -14.65 13.58
N ASP A 813 10.40 -13.89 14.61
CA ASP A 813 9.82 -14.42 15.84
C ASP A 813 8.44 -15.03 15.56
N LEU A 814 8.13 -16.14 16.22
CA LEU A 814 6.85 -16.84 16.03
C LEU A 814 5.66 -16.04 16.54
N ASP A 815 5.87 -15.12 17.46
CA ASP A 815 4.86 -14.29 18.10
C ASP A 815 4.79 -12.86 17.53
N ILE A 816 5.31 -12.65 16.35
CA ILE A 816 5.43 -11.30 15.78
C ILE A 816 4.07 -10.59 15.59
N MET A 817 3.02 -11.37 15.33
CA MET A 817 1.65 -10.86 15.20
C MET A 817 0.84 -10.93 16.49
N GLU A 818 1.47 -11.24 17.61
CA GLU A 818 0.84 -11.23 18.93
C GLU A 818 1.26 -10.02 19.78
N LYS A 819 2.17 -9.21 19.27
CA LYS A 819 2.69 -8.00 19.92
C LYS A 819 1.94 -6.76 19.43
N LEU A 820 1.83 -5.76 20.31
CA LEU A 820 1.31 -4.45 19.93
C LEU A 820 2.19 -3.78 18.86
N PRO A 821 1.63 -2.92 18.01
CA PRO A 821 2.43 -2.14 17.09
C PRO A 821 3.48 -1.31 17.83
N ARG A 822 4.68 -1.26 17.31
CA ARG A 822 5.70 -0.38 17.89
C ARG A 822 5.30 1.08 17.76
N SER A 823 5.64 1.88 18.75
CA SER A 823 5.45 3.31 18.68
C SER A 823 6.39 3.91 17.62
N PRO A 824 5.91 4.80 16.73
CA PRO A 824 6.79 5.51 15.82
C PRO A 824 7.78 6.45 16.54
N ARG A 825 7.57 6.69 17.84
CA ARG A 825 8.46 7.49 18.70
C ARG A 825 9.41 6.65 19.53
N GLU A 826 9.30 5.32 19.45
CA GLU A 826 10.22 4.43 20.16
C GLU A 826 11.66 4.68 19.68
N ALA A 827 12.58 4.88 20.61
CA ALA A 827 13.98 5.06 20.29
C ALA A 827 14.58 3.76 19.74
N LEU A 828 15.41 3.86 18.70
CA LEU A 828 16.14 2.72 18.16
C LEU A 828 17.02 2.05 19.22
N ILE A 829 17.58 2.87 20.10
CA ILE A 829 18.46 2.44 21.17
C ILE A 829 17.87 2.94 22.48
N SER A 830 17.45 2.00 23.34
CA SER A 830 17.02 2.33 24.72
C SER A 830 18.25 2.66 25.59
N GLY A 831 18.01 3.25 26.77
CA GLY A 831 19.10 3.56 27.71
C GLY A 831 19.90 2.34 28.12
N TRP A 832 19.26 1.20 28.35
CA TRP A 832 19.94 -0.07 28.65
C TRP A 832 20.77 -0.60 27.48
N LEU A 833 20.22 -0.56 26.28
CA LEU A 833 20.91 -1.00 25.06
C LEU A 833 22.10 -0.10 24.76
N PHE A 834 21.97 1.20 24.97
CA PHE A 834 23.09 2.14 24.84
C PHE A 834 24.22 1.78 25.81
N PHE A 835 23.91 1.50 27.07
CA PHE A 835 24.88 1.06 28.05
C PHE A 835 25.56 -0.24 27.63
N ARG A 836 24.81 -1.22 27.15
CA ARG A 836 25.32 -2.50 26.67
C ARG A 836 26.27 -2.33 25.50
N TYR A 837 25.91 -1.53 24.51
CA TYR A 837 26.76 -1.27 23.36
C TYR A 837 27.98 -0.43 23.72
N LEU A 838 27.85 0.48 24.68
CA LEU A 838 28.98 1.24 25.20
C LEU A 838 29.98 0.31 25.90
N ALA A 839 29.53 -0.65 26.70
CA ALA A 839 30.39 -1.65 27.36
C ALA A 839 31.15 -2.49 26.33
N ILE A 840 30.46 -3.00 25.31
CA ILE A 840 31.06 -3.75 24.20
C ILE A 840 32.04 -2.85 23.43
N GLY A 841 31.67 -1.63 23.13
CA GLY A 841 32.50 -0.67 22.40
C GLY A 841 33.77 -0.31 23.17
N VAL A 842 33.70 -0.13 24.48
CA VAL A 842 34.88 0.10 25.35
C VAL A 842 35.77 -1.11 25.31
N TYR A 843 35.23 -2.31 25.40
CA TYR A 843 36.02 -3.53 25.28
C TYR A 843 36.74 -3.63 23.93
N VAL A 844 36.02 -3.36 22.84
CA VAL A 844 36.59 -3.37 21.48
C VAL A 844 37.73 -2.36 21.37
N GLY A 845 37.51 -1.14 21.85
CA GLY A 845 38.50 -0.08 21.82
C GLY A 845 39.76 -0.43 22.64
N LEU A 846 39.58 -0.92 23.87
CA LEU A 846 40.66 -1.37 24.72
C LEU A 846 41.41 -2.52 24.12
N ALA A 847 40.74 -3.51 23.56
CA ALA A 847 41.35 -4.66 22.94
C ALA A 847 42.18 -4.27 21.71
N THR A 848 41.68 -3.38 20.89
CA THR A 848 42.34 -2.87 19.69
C THR A 848 43.65 -2.12 20.07
N VAL A 849 43.55 -1.24 21.05
CA VAL A 849 44.73 -0.51 21.55
C VAL A 849 45.72 -1.46 22.21
N ALA A 850 45.26 -2.45 22.99
CA ALA A 850 46.10 -3.43 23.62
C ALA A 850 46.85 -4.29 22.60
N ALA A 851 46.22 -4.65 21.48
CA ALA A 851 46.86 -5.39 20.41
C ALA A 851 48.02 -4.63 19.77
N ALA A 852 47.81 -3.35 19.49
CA ALA A 852 48.83 -2.46 18.95
C ALA A 852 49.99 -2.31 19.93
N THR A 853 49.70 -2.08 21.21
CA THR A 853 50.68 -1.94 22.28
C THR A 853 51.46 -3.25 22.54
N TRP A 854 50.79 -4.42 22.45
CA TRP A 854 51.40 -5.73 22.62
C TRP A 854 52.56 -5.95 21.67
N TRP A 855 52.43 -5.57 20.41
CA TRP A 855 53.52 -5.72 19.44
C TRP A 855 54.74 -4.90 19.84
N PHE A 856 54.54 -3.67 20.31
CA PHE A 856 55.68 -2.85 20.75
C PHE A 856 56.36 -3.38 22.00
N VAL A 857 55.61 -3.94 22.93
CA VAL A 857 56.12 -4.28 24.28
C VAL A 857 56.50 -5.74 24.41
N TYR A 858 55.67 -6.66 23.90
CA TYR A 858 55.80 -8.10 24.22
C TYR A 858 56.14 -9.02 23.03
N ASP A 859 55.97 -8.58 21.81
CA ASP A 859 56.21 -9.42 20.64
C ASP A 859 57.74 -9.74 20.53
N ALA A 860 58.05 -11.04 20.28
CA ALA A 860 59.40 -11.48 20.06
C ALA A 860 60.09 -10.85 18.84
N GLU A 861 59.29 -10.48 17.81
CA GLU A 861 59.73 -9.80 16.60
C GLU A 861 59.67 -8.26 16.75
N GLY A 862 59.14 -7.75 17.83
CA GLY A 862 58.99 -6.32 18.11
C GLY A 862 60.18 -5.70 18.81
N PRO A 863 60.17 -4.36 18.99
CA PRO A 863 61.29 -3.61 19.55
C PRO A 863 61.48 -3.77 21.07
N HIS A 864 60.56 -4.45 21.79
CA HIS A 864 60.56 -4.59 23.25
C HIS A 864 60.68 -3.26 24.02
N ILE A 865 59.88 -2.28 23.60
CA ILE A 865 59.85 -0.95 24.22
C ILE A 865 58.93 -0.96 25.45
N ASN A 866 59.33 -0.25 26.55
CA ASN A 866 58.43 -0.13 27.69
C ASN A 866 57.28 0.85 27.42
N PHE A 867 56.22 0.82 28.21
CA PHE A 867 55.01 1.63 28.01
C PHE A 867 55.30 3.16 28.12
N TYR A 868 56.22 3.54 29.00
CA TYR A 868 56.60 4.94 29.15
C TYR A 868 57.32 5.49 27.89
N GLN A 869 58.19 4.71 27.30
CA GLN A 869 58.84 5.06 26.04
C GLN A 869 57.85 5.16 24.92
N LEU A 870 56.87 4.25 24.88
CA LEU A 870 55.80 4.25 23.85
C LEU A 870 54.90 5.50 23.97
N ARG A 871 54.52 5.90 25.17
CA ARG A 871 53.74 7.12 25.40
C ARG A 871 54.41 8.39 24.89
N ASN A 872 55.75 8.43 24.94
CA ASN A 872 56.56 9.57 24.54
C ASN A 872 57.20 9.38 23.15
N PHE A 873 56.63 8.55 22.29
CA PHE A 873 57.21 8.23 20.98
C PHE A 873 57.42 9.48 20.07
N LEU A 874 56.64 10.53 20.25
CA LEU A 874 56.79 11.79 19.52
C LEU A 874 58.05 12.56 19.90
N LYS A 875 58.63 12.24 21.05
CA LYS A 875 59.92 12.80 21.54
C LYS A 875 61.13 11.96 21.12
N CYS A 876 60.94 10.92 20.32
CA CYS A 876 62.04 10.09 19.85
C CYS A 876 62.98 10.90 18.95
N SER A 877 64.23 10.98 19.36
CA SER A 877 65.33 11.52 18.57
C SER A 877 66.62 10.81 18.96
N GLU A 878 67.64 10.83 18.10
CA GLU A 878 68.94 10.24 18.40
C GLU A 878 69.63 10.83 19.62
N ASP A 879 69.28 12.11 19.93
CA ASP A 879 69.90 12.83 21.09
C ASP A 879 69.15 12.62 22.41
N ASN A 880 67.96 11.96 22.37
CA ASN A 880 67.17 11.74 23.58
C ASN A 880 67.62 10.44 24.31
N PRO A 881 68.16 10.55 25.56
CA PRO A 881 68.62 9.39 26.28
C PRO A 881 67.54 8.35 26.60
N LEU A 882 66.24 8.75 26.62
CA LEU A 882 65.12 7.84 26.85
C LEU A 882 64.99 6.78 25.74
N PHE A 883 65.41 7.13 24.53
CA PHE A 883 65.35 6.27 23.36
C PHE A 883 66.74 5.76 22.90
N ALA A 884 67.72 5.73 23.79
CA ALA A 884 69.07 5.21 23.47
C ALA A 884 68.99 3.76 22.96
N GLY A 885 69.56 3.50 21.79
CA GLY A 885 69.52 2.17 21.15
C GLY A 885 68.26 1.77 20.45
N ILE A 886 67.28 2.65 20.35
CA ILE A 886 66.00 2.42 19.67
C ILE A 886 65.98 3.23 18.37
N ASP A 887 65.66 2.54 17.27
CA ASP A 887 65.44 3.19 16.00
C ASP A 887 64.02 3.83 15.94
N CYS A 888 63.91 5.10 15.67
CA CYS A 888 62.63 5.80 15.60
C CYS A 888 61.75 5.31 14.45
N GLU A 889 62.27 4.60 13.46
CA GLU A 889 61.49 3.99 12.38
C GLU A 889 60.57 2.86 12.84
N VAL A 890 60.81 2.24 14.03
CA VAL A 890 59.91 1.20 14.58
C VAL A 890 58.52 1.75 14.87
N PHE A 891 58.36 3.01 15.14
CA PHE A 891 57.07 3.67 15.39
C PHE A 891 56.25 3.87 14.09
N GLU A 892 56.86 3.74 12.92
CA GLU A 892 56.23 3.77 11.60
C GLU A 892 55.92 2.37 11.04
N SER A 893 56.22 1.33 11.80
CA SER A 893 55.96 -0.04 11.39
C SER A 893 54.46 -0.31 11.16
N ARG A 894 54.13 -1.11 10.17
CA ARG A 894 52.77 -1.53 9.85
C ARG A 894 52.23 -2.69 10.72
N PHE A 895 53.07 -3.36 11.49
CA PHE A 895 52.65 -4.48 12.33
C PHE A 895 51.65 -4.09 13.43
N PRO A 896 51.86 -3.02 14.20
CA PRO A 896 50.91 -2.59 15.23
C PRO A 896 49.54 -2.26 14.67
N THR A 897 49.47 -1.53 13.58
CA THR A 897 48.20 -1.18 12.92
C THR A 897 47.52 -2.42 12.36
N THR A 898 48.25 -3.34 11.80
CA THR A 898 47.70 -4.62 11.30
C THR A 898 47.19 -5.49 12.46
N MET A 899 47.89 -5.56 13.58
CA MET A 899 47.42 -6.22 14.78
C MET A 899 46.11 -5.63 15.29
N ALA A 900 46.05 -4.29 15.38
CA ALA A 900 44.86 -3.58 15.81
C ALA A 900 43.67 -3.81 14.87
N LEU A 901 43.90 -3.71 13.57
CA LEU A 901 42.88 -3.95 12.57
C LEU A 901 42.34 -5.38 12.60
N SER A 902 43.27 -6.38 12.73
CA SER A 902 42.91 -7.79 12.80
C SER A 902 42.09 -8.12 14.05
N VAL A 903 42.45 -7.53 15.20
CA VAL A 903 41.68 -7.66 16.43
C VAL A 903 40.30 -7.03 16.27
N LEU A 904 40.23 -5.83 15.71
CA LEU A 904 38.95 -5.16 15.46
C LEU A 904 38.05 -6.00 14.58
N VAL A 905 38.52 -6.47 13.44
CA VAL A 905 37.74 -7.30 12.51
C VAL A 905 37.28 -8.60 13.17
N THR A 906 38.16 -9.30 13.89
CA THR A 906 37.83 -10.56 14.56
C THR A 906 36.77 -10.34 15.65
N ILE A 907 36.91 -9.30 16.47
CA ILE A 907 35.90 -8.95 17.49
C ILE A 907 34.55 -8.62 16.83
N GLU A 908 34.56 -7.86 15.75
CA GLU A 908 33.32 -7.51 15.02
C GLU A 908 32.64 -8.76 14.44
N MET A 909 33.38 -9.71 13.92
CA MET A 909 32.82 -10.98 13.46
C MET A 909 32.21 -11.80 14.62
N CYS A 910 32.90 -11.87 15.75
CA CYS A 910 32.37 -12.52 16.97
C CYS A 910 31.11 -11.80 17.47
N ASN A 911 31.08 -10.46 17.42
CA ASN A 911 29.94 -9.68 17.83
C ASN A 911 28.76 -9.85 16.87
N ALA A 912 29.01 -10.03 15.58
CA ALA A 912 27.97 -10.36 14.61
C ALA A 912 27.30 -11.71 14.94
N LEU A 913 28.08 -12.70 15.32
CA LEU A 913 27.55 -13.99 15.79
C LEU A 913 26.70 -13.82 17.07
N ASN A 914 27.08 -12.93 17.96
CA ASN A 914 26.31 -12.60 19.16
C ASN A 914 24.98 -11.92 18.83
N SER A 915 24.87 -11.25 17.69
CA SER A 915 23.71 -10.48 17.27
C SER A 915 22.60 -11.30 16.63
N VAL A 916 22.72 -12.63 16.57
CA VAL A 916 21.65 -13.51 16.08
C VAL A 916 20.38 -13.33 16.92
N SER A 917 20.52 -13.13 18.21
CA SER A 917 19.43 -12.81 19.12
C SER A 917 19.84 -11.69 20.07
N GLU A 918 18.89 -10.82 20.39
CA GLU A 918 19.11 -9.71 21.31
C GLU A 918 19.34 -10.18 22.75
N ASN A 919 18.56 -11.13 23.22
CA ASN A 919 18.53 -11.54 24.64
C ASN A 919 18.75 -13.03 24.88
N GLN A 920 18.71 -13.85 23.85
CA GLN A 920 18.90 -15.31 24.00
C GLN A 920 20.37 -15.71 23.89
N SER A 921 20.77 -16.66 24.72
CA SER A 921 22.15 -17.21 24.66
C SER A 921 22.43 -17.89 23.32
N LEU A 922 23.67 -17.84 22.87
CA LEU A 922 24.10 -18.60 21.69
C LEU A 922 23.95 -20.13 21.86
N LEU A 923 23.81 -20.64 23.06
CA LEU A 923 23.51 -22.04 23.29
C LEU A 923 22.06 -22.41 22.96
N ARG A 924 21.13 -21.45 23.10
CA ARG A 924 19.71 -21.65 22.75
C ARG A 924 19.39 -21.24 21.33
N MET A 925 20.03 -20.20 20.84
CA MET A 925 19.92 -19.73 19.45
C MET A 925 21.30 -19.74 18.80
N PRO A 926 21.76 -20.89 18.33
CA PRO A 926 23.09 -21.02 17.74
C PRO A 926 23.20 -20.25 16.41
N PRO A 927 24.43 -19.82 16.03
CA PRO A 927 24.65 -19.03 14.82
C PRO A 927 24.19 -19.72 13.51
N TRP A 928 24.14 -21.06 13.49
CA TRP A 928 23.71 -21.81 12.31
C TRP A 928 22.20 -21.70 12.02
N MET A 929 21.42 -21.10 12.89
CA MET A 929 20.04 -20.74 12.58
C MET A 929 19.93 -19.67 11.48
N ASN A 930 20.98 -18.89 11.28
CA ASN A 930 21.12 -17.96 10.16
C ASN A 930 22.37 -18.34 9.34
N PRO A 931 22.25 -19.27 8.39
CA PRO A 931 23.41 -19.74 7.61
C PRO A 931 24.07 -18.64 6.78
N TRP A 932 23.30 -17.62 6.37
CA TRP A 932 23.83 -16.48 5.64
C TRP A 932 24.80 -15.64 6.49
N LEU A 933 24.58 -15.56 7.81
CA LEU A 933 25.48 -14.89 8.73
C LEU A 933 26.83 -15.60 8.77
N LEU A 934 26.84 -16.92 8.81
CA LEU A 934 28.08 -17.71 8.79
C LEU A 934 28.85 -17.50 7.48
N VAL A 935 28.15 -17.49 6.36
CA VAL A 935 28.73 -17.20 5.04
C VAL A 935 29.31 -15.79 4.99
N ALA A 936 28.58 -14.81 5.50
CA ALA A 936 29.03 -13.41 5.54
C ALA A 936 30.27 -13.22 6.42
N VAL A 937 30.32 -13.85 7.59
CA VAL A 937 31.48 -13.82 8.48
C VAL A 937 32.69 -14.45 7.80
N ALA A 938 32.52 -15.60 7.18
CA ALA A 938 33.58 -16.27 6.44
C ALA A 938 34.10 -15.40 5.27
N MET A 939 33.21 -14.77 4.52
CA MET A 939 33.55 -13.88 3.41
C MET A 939 34.28 -12.62 3.91
N SER A 940 33.84 -12.02 5.01
CA SER A 940 34.52 -10.85 5.62
C SER A 940 35.92 -11.18 6.06
N MET A 941 36.12 -12.33 6.72
CA MET A 941 37.45 -12.79 7.10
C MET A 941 38.33 -13.10 5.88
N ALA A 942 37.77 -13.69 4.83
CA ALA A 942 38.47 -13.93 3.58
C ALA A 942 38.93 -12.62 2.90
N LEU A 943 38.09 -11.60 2.91
CA LEU A 943 38.44 -10.27 2.41
C LEU A 943 39.51 -9.59 3.26
N HIS A 944 39.47 -9.78 4.56
CA HIS A 944 40.53 -9.29 5.47
C HIS A 944 41.86 -9.95 5.14
N PHE A 945 41.91 -11.27 4.95
CA PHE A 945 43.13 -11.95 4.50
C PHE A 945 43.55 -11.47 3.10
N LEU A 946 42.64 -11.17 2.23
CA LEU A 946 42.93 -10.67 0.89
C LEU A 946 43.71 -9.35 0.95
N ILE A 947 43.25 -8.39 1.78
CA ILE A 947 43.95 -7.10 1.90
C ILE A 947 45.32 -7.22 2.59
N LEU A 948 45.53 -8.26 3.40
CA LEU A 948 46.81 -8.52 4.05
C LEU A 948 47.84 -9.17 3.12
N LEU A 949 47.37 -10.04 2.21
CA LEU A 949 48.28 -10.94 1.49
C LEU A 949 48.47 -10.61 0.02
N VAL A 950 47.52 -10.01 -0.65
CA VAL A 950 47.52 -9.79 -2.12
C VAL A 950 48.10 -8.43 -2.49
N PRO A 951 49.30 -8.33 -3.14
CA PRO A 951 49.77 -7.07 -3.67
C PRO A 951 48.83 -6.51 -4.77
N PRO A 952 48.57 -5.19 -4.89
CA PRO A 952 49.12 -4.05 -4.13
C PRO A 952 48.30 -3.62 -2.92
N LEU A 953 47.28 -4.40 -2.49
CA LEU A 953 46.36 -4.03 -1.40
C LEU A 953 47.04 -3.72 -0.08
N PRO A 954 48.09 -4.46 0.40
CA PRO A 954 48.77 -4.08 1.63
C PRO A 954 49.38 -2.68 1.63
N LEU A 955 49.82 -2.20 0.50
CA LEU A 955 50.34 -0.84 0.36
C LEU A 955 49.23 0.22 0.48
N ILE A 956 48.07 -0.02 -0.09
CA ILE A 956 46.91 0.89 -0.06
C ILE A 956 46.38 1.02 1.37
N PHE A 957 46.19 -0.11 2.06
CA PHE A 957 45.62 -0.15 3.40
C PHE A 957 46.67 0.01 4.49
N GLN A 958 47.96 0.09 4.13
CA GLN A 958 49.08 0.19 5.07
C GLN A 958 49.10 -0.93 6.12
N VAL A 959 48.98 -2.15 5.65
CA VAL A 959 48.97 -3.39 6.45
C VAL A 959 50.10 -4.33 5.98
N THR A 960 50.38 -5.35 6.78
CA THR A 960 51.39 -6.36 6.48
C THR A 960 50.86 -7.73 6.91
N PRO A 961 51.23 -8.83 6.26
CA PRO A 961 50.86 -10.16 6.73
C PRO A 961 51.36 -10.44 8.16
N LEU A 962 50.53 -11.11 8.95
CA LEU A 962 50.85 -11.52 10.32
C LEU A 962 51.33 -12.96 10.36
N SER A 963 52.26 -13.27 11.31
CA SER A 963 52.68 -14.64 11.57
C SER A 963 51.62 -15.45 12.35
N GLY A 964 51.74 -16.78 12.35
CA GLY A 964 50.82 -17.66 13.09
C GLY A 964 50.74 -17.34 14.58
N ARG A 965 51.84 -16.96 15.18
CA ARG A 965 51.91 -16.56 16.61
C ARG A 965 51.11 -15.27 16.84
N GLN A 966 51.24 -14.31 15.97
CA GLN A 966 50.48 -13.05 16.04
C GLN A 966 48.98 -13.29 15.88
N TRP A 967 48.55 -14.19 15.01
CA TRP A 967 47.17 -14.59 14.88
C TRP A 967 46.61 -15.28 16.11
N VAL A 968 47.42 -16.11 16.81
CA VAL A 968 47.02 -16.72 18.09
C VAL A 968 46.71 -15.62 19.11
N VAL A 969 47.55 -14.60 19.22
CA VAL A 969 47.30 -13.46 20.10
C VAL A 969 46.07 -12.68 19.72
N VAL A 970 45.82 -12.46 18.43
CA VAL A 970 44.60 -11.83 17.93
C VAL A 970 43.38 -12.62 18.40
N LEU A 971 43.37 -13.93 18.26
CA LEU A 971 42.25 -14.76 18.71
C LEU A 971 42.07 -14.72 20.22
N GLN A 972 43.16 -14.75 21.00
CA GLN A 972 43.08 -14.67 22.45
C GLN A 972 42.51 -13.38 22.97
N ILE A 973 42.79 -12.26 22.30
CA ILE A 973 42.24 -10.93 22.65
C ILE A 973 40.79 -10.78 22.18
N SER A 974 40.43 -11.38 21.05
CA SER A 974 39.14 -11.17 20.40
C SER A 974 38.02 -12.06 20.95
N LEU A 975 38.27 -13.33 21.23
CA LEU A 975 37.26 -14.30 21.64
C LEU A 975 36.50 -13.96 22.93
N PRO A 976 37.09 -13.31 23.95
CA PRO A 976 36.39 -12.95 25.18
C PRO A 976 35.19 -12.07 25.01
N VAL A 977 34.99 -11.39 23.85
CA VAL A 977 33.80 -10.60 23.58
C VAL A 977 32.52 -11.45 23.60
N ILE A 978 32.61 -12.71 23.23
CA ILE A 978 31.48 -13.63 23.26
C ILE A 978 31.03 -13.86 24.71
N LEU A 979 31.95 -14.05 25.63
CA LEU A 979 31.66 -14.20 27.06
C LEU A 979 31.10 -12.92 27.67
N LEU A 980 31.62 -11.77 27.29
CA LEU A 980 31.09 -10.46 27.72
C LEU A 980 29.65 -10.25 27.27
N ASP A 981 29.36 -10.53 26.02
CA ASP A 981 28.00 -10.39 25.50
C ASP A 981 27.06 -11.40 26.15
N GLU A 982 27.46 -12.63 26.40
CA GLU A 982 26.68 -13.63 27.15
C GLU A 982 26.33 -13.14 28.55
N ALA A 983 27.26 -12.53 29.24
CA ALA A 983 27.03 -11.92 30.55
C ALA A 983 26.03 -10.78 30.47
N LEU A 984 26.14 -9.90 29.48
CA LEU A 984 25.20 -8.80 29.25
C LEU A 984 23.81 -9.28 28.89
N LYS A 985 23.70 -10.33 28.08
CA LYS A 985 22.42 -10.98 27.73
C LYS A 985 21.77 -11.59 28.98
N TYR A 986 22.56 -12.23 29.85
CA TYR A 986 22.07 -12.77 31.10
C TYR A 986 21.53 -11.69 32.03
N LEU A 987 22.21 -10.57 32.19
CA LEU A 987 21.74 -9.42 32.94
C LEU A 987 20.48 -8.84 32.35
N SER A 988 20.40 -8.73 31.04
CA SER A 988 19.20 -8.24 30.35
C SER A 988 17.98 -9.14 30.61
N ARG A 989 18.13 -10.44 30.57
CA ARG A 989 17.04 -11.39 30.79
C ARG A 989 16.53 -11.39 32.22
N ASN A 990 17.40 -11.28 33.22
CA ASN A 990 17.05 -11.51 34.62
C ASN A 990 16.77 -10.24 35.41
N HIS A 991 17.37 -9.10 35.06
CA HIS A 991 17.34 -7.89 35.88
C HIS A 991 16.79 -6.62 35.20
N MET A 992 16.65 -6.61 33.88
CA MET A 992 16.31 -5.40 33.11
C MET A 992 15.01 -5.49 32.31
N HIS A 993 14.17 -6.48 32.59
CA HIS A 993 12.82 -6.58 32.07
C HIS A 993 11.90 -5.59 32.77
N ALA A 994 12.04 -4.33 32.49
CA ALA A 994 11.11 -3.31 32.93
C ALA A 994 10.58 -2.55 31.74
#